data_ca51ff1b8486a01b4a80b30ed38feb6a
#
_entry.id   ca51ff1b8486a01b4a80b30ed38feb6a
#
_cell.length_a   1.000
_cell.length_b   1.000
_cell.length_c   1.000
_cell.angle_alpha   90.00
_cell.angle_beta   90.00
_cell.angle_gamma   90.00
#
_symmetry.space_group_name_H-M   'P 1'
#
loop_
_entity.id
_entity.type
_entity.pdbx_description
1 polymer ?
#
loop_
_entity_poly.entity_id
_entity_poly.type
_entity_poly.pdbx_seq_one_letter_code
_entity_poly.pdbx_strand_id
1 'polypeptide(L)'
;MSKFNEKRMVDDIRLLSLDMIHNAGSGHPGICLSAAPMMYTLFANHMVYDLEKPDWCNRDRFVLSAGHGSALLYATIYATTGDFSLEDLKKYRQINSQTPGHPELNINKRIETTTGALGQGFATAVGMAIAEKHLESKYNTKKKTLFNYNIYCLCSDGDLMEGISYEAASIAGEYQLNNLIVLYDANKMTLDGPLDKEYNERIADMYLALGWNVLIVKNGDKVSEIDKALDTANKSKQPTLIIVNTILGINSEYENTNKIHSKLDEDDLHQIRIKLKGGEPFSLDEENLHLLRKNIKERNDFAYSDWYKDYQEYINDLNDSEVEKLNDLINDEDIILDLEKVIDKEKLFIDKSMRDLNFQVMNVISTFIDRFIGGSADLSSSTKTYLKNGGNYSKENYQNKNIFFGVRENAMGAILNGIALTNLRCFGSTFLTFADYLKPSIRNTAIMNLPVTYIFTHDTFLIGQDGKTHQPIEQLGMLRSIPNLEVYRPCDYKELIGSWQLILKNKKPSALVISKYPTESYKYTSVEETSLGGYVISEVKNRLDVILIASGSEVTLAMKLKQELLKSYIEARVVSMPNIKEFFKQSKEYQNQVLPKGYKRMVVEFSNDSMLYRLVKNEDDLININTFGKSGTKEQLLQDFELDLASIVIKIKNSI
;
A
#
# COMPACT_ATOMS: atom_id res chain seq x y z
N MET A 1 -37.09 21.04 -25.35
CA MET A 1 -36.01 20.37 -24.64
C MET A 1 -34.92 21.41 -24.43
N SER A 2 -34.55 21.71 -23.19
CA SER A 2 -33.42 22.59 -22.92
C SER A 2 -32.17 21.91 -23.46
N LYS A 3 -31.24 22.73 -23.98
CA LYS A 3 -29.94 22.21 -24.46
C LYS A 3 -29.06 21.98 -23.24
N PHE A 4 -28.43 20.81 -23.13
CA PHE A 4 -27.47 20.49 -22.08
C PHE A 4 -26.39 21.58 -21.95
N ASN A 5 -26.09 22.01 -20.72
CA ASN A 5 -25.17 23.10 -20.42
C ASN A 5 -24.00 22.62 -19.54
N GLU A 6 -22.90 22.27 -20.18
CA GLU A 6 -21.68 21.79 -19.50
C GLU A 6 -21.14 22.79 -18.47
N LYS A 7 -21.09 24.08 -18.85
CA LYS A 7 -20.57 25.12 -17.95
C LYS A 7 -21.39 25.19 -16.67
N ARG A 8 -22.72 25.06 -16.78
CA ARG A 8 -23.60 25.06 -15.61
C ARG A 8 -23.28 23.88 -14.68
N MET A 9 -23.04 22.67 -15.21
CA MET A 9 -22.70 21.51 -14.41
C MET A 9 -21.34 21.66 -13.70
N VAL A 10 -20.34 22.23 -14.38
CA VAL A 10 -19.04 22.54 -13.76
C VAL A 10 -19.23 23.53 -12.60
N ASP A 11 -20.03 24.58 -12.80
CA ASP A 11 -20.30 25.59 -11.78
C ASP A 11 -21.12 25.03 -10.61
N ASP A 12 -22.05 24.12 -10.87
CA ASP A 12 -22.82 23.40 -9.84
C ASP A 12 -21.92 22.48 -8.99
N ILE A 13 -20.99 21.76 -9.62
CA ILE A 13 -19.99 20.93 -8.91
C ILE A 13 -19.10 21.79 -8.01
N ARG A 14 -18.63 22.95 -8.51
CA ARG A 14 -17.89 23.93 -7.71
C ARG A 14 -18.66 24.35 -6.48
N LEU A 15 -19.89 24.82 -6.67
CA LEU A 15 -20.73 25.32 -5.58
C LEU A 15 -21.07 24.23 -4.56
N LEU A 16 -21.41 23.03 -5.02
CA LEU A 16 -21.68 21.89 -4.14
C LEU A 16 -20.47 21.56 -3.27
N SER A 17 -19.26 21.57 -3.85
CA SER A 17 -18.00 21.36 -3.11
C SER A 17 -17.78 22.43 -2.05
N LEU A 18 -18.06 23.70 -2.37
CA LEU A 18 -17.92 24.81 -1.44
C LEU A 18 -18.97 24.75 -0.33
N ASP A 19 -20.22 24.35 -0.65
CA ASP A 19 -21.28 24.15 0.34
C ASP A 19 -20.90 23.07 1.37
N MET A 20 -20.30 21.97 0.91
CA MET A 20 -19.77 20.92 1.78
C MET A 20 -18.70 21.47 2.73
N ILE A 21 -17.74 22.24 2.21
CA ILE A 21 -16.64 22.81 2.99
C ILE A 21 -17.16 23.84 3.99
N HIS A 22 -18.08 24.70 3.56
CA HIS A 22 -18.68 25.73 4.42
C HIS A 22 -19.46 25.08 5.56
N ASN A 23 -20.31 24.11 5.25
CA ASN A 23 -21.12 23.38 6.25
C ASN A 23 -20.24 22.62 7.27
N ALA A 24 -19.12 22.05 6.82
CA ALA A 24 -18.15 21.37 7.69
C ALA A 24 -17.28 22.35 8.51
N GLY A 25 -17.25 23.62 8.13
CA GLY A 25 -16.36 24.62 8.73
C GLY A 25 -14.87 24.40 8.46
N SER A 26 -14.52 23.49 7.55
CA SER A 26 -13.14 23.06 7.28
C SER A 26 -13.03 22.39 5.90
N GLY A 27 -11.97 22.64 5.15
CA GLY A 27 -11.70 22.06 3.84
C GLY A 27 -10.78 22.92 3.00
N HIS A 28 -10.64 22.57 1.72
CA HIS A 28 -9.72 23.23 0.77
C HIS A 28 -10.50 23.73 -0.46
N PRO A 29 -11.05 24.96 -0.43
CA PRO A 29 -11.90 25.49 -1.52
C PRO A 29 -11.11 25.76 -2.81
N GLY A 30 -9.82 26.07 -2.71
CA GLY A 30 -8.98 26.45 -3.87
C GLY A 30 -9.01 25.42 -4.99
N ILE A 31 -8.67 24.17 -4.69
CA ILE A 31 -8.67 23.07 -5.67
C ILE A 31 -10.10 22.76 -6.18
N CYS A 32 -11.12 22.94 -5.34
CA CYS A 32 -12.51 22.72 -5.75
C CYS A 32 -12.93 23.70 -6.87
N LEU A 33 -12.42 24.91 -6.84
CA LEU A 33 -12.67 25.91 -7.88
C LEU A 33 -11.80 25.69 -9.13
N SER A 34 -10.50 25.41 -8.95
CA SER A 34 -9.56 25.26 -10.08
C SER A 34 -9.76 23.97 -10.85
N ALA A 35 -9.89 22.82 -10.18
CA ALA A 35 -9.89 21.50 -10.80
C ALA A 35 -11.27 20.98 -11.23
N ALA A 36 -12.37 21.66 -10.90
CA ALA A 36 -13.71 21.20 -11.27
C ALA A 36 -13.92 20.94 -12.78
N PRO A 37 -13.41 21.77 -13.71
CA PRO A 37 -13.50 21.46 -15.14
C PRO A 37 -12.77 20.15 -15.52
N MET A 38 -11.61 19.86 -14.90
CA MET A 38 -10.88 18.60 -15.13
C MET A 38 -11.70 17.40 -14.66
N MET A 39 -12.24 17.46 -13.44
CA MET A 39 -13.05 16.39 -12.87
C MET A 39 -14.33 16.17 -13.68
N TYR A 40 -15.04 17.26 -14.04
CA TYR A 40 -16.22 17.15 -14.87
C TYR A 40 -15.89 16.51 -16.22
N THR A 41 -14.89 17.04 -16.96
CA THR A 41 -14.53 16.55 -18.30
C THR A 41 -14.17 15.06 -18.26
N LEU A 42 -13.37 14.68 -17.28
CA LEU A 42 -12.94 13.29 -17.12
C LEU A 42 -14.15 12.36 -16.88
N PHE A 43 -14.94 12.61 -15.84
CA PHE A 43 -16.04 11.72 -15.45
C PHE A 43 -17.21 11.73 -16.43
N ALA A 44 -17.54 12.93 -16.97
CA ALA A 44 -18.66 13.08 -17.90
C ALA A 44 -18.35 12.54 -19.30
N ASN A 45 -17.13 12.76 -19.84
CA ASN A 45 -16.86 12.56 -21.25
C ASN A 45 -15.91 11.37 -21.54
N HIS A 46 -14.96 11.04 -20.64
CA HIS A 46 -13.88 10.08 -20.95
C HIS A 46 -13.93 8.79 -20.16
N MET A 47 -14.06 8.84 -18.84
CA MET A 47 -14.01 7.60 -18.02
C MET A 47 -15.11 6.62 -18.41
N VAL A 48 -14.70 5.36 -18.56
CA VAL A 48 -15.57 4.22 -18.82
C VAL A 48 -15.83 3.49 -17.51
N TYR A 49 -17.08 3.54 -17.04
CA TYR A 49 -17.55 2.87 -15.82
C TYR A 49 -19.05 2.59 -15.92
N ASP A 50 -19.54 1.57 -15.25
CA ASP A 50 -20.96 1.26 -15.23
C ASP A 50 -21.64 1.85 -13.98
N LEU A 51 -22.79 2.51 -14.14
CA LEU A 51 -23.52 3.13 -13.03
C LEU A 51 -24.14 2.11 -12.08
N GLU A 52 -24.56 0.95 -12.61
CA GLU A 52 -25.22 -0.11 -11.87
C GLU A 52 -24.26 -1.20 -11.39
N LYS A 53 -23.06 -1.28 -12.01
CA LYS A 53 -22.02 -2.29 -11.72
C LYS A 53 -20.69 -1.64 -11.33
N PRO A 54 -20.63 -1.03 -10.16
CA PRO A 54 -19.40 -0.34 -9.70
C PRO A 54 -18.19 -1.29 -9.55
N ASP A 55 -18.43 -2.60 -9.44
CA ASP A 55 -17.38 -3.62 -9.31
C ASP A 55 -16.92 -4.21 -10.67
N TRP A 56 -17.39 -3.68 -11.79
CA TRP A 56 -16.93 -4.14 -13.11
C TRP A 56 -15.41 -4.10 -13.22
N CYS A 57 -14.80 -5.27 -13.46
CA CYS A 57 -13.34 -5.44 -13.39
C CYS A 57 -12.60 -4.63 -14.48
N ASN A 58 -13.21 -4.39 -15.65
CA ASN A 58 -12.61 -3.64 -16.76
C ASN A 58 -13.05 -2.17 -16.82
N ARG A 59 -13.60 -1.61 -15.73
CA ARG A 59 -13.87 -0.16 -15.64
C ARG A 59 -12.59 0.64 -15.46
N ASP A 60 -12.54 1.87 -15.96
CA ASP A 60 -11.47 2.81 -15.67
C ASP A 60 -11.33 3.09 -14.16
N ARG A 61 -10.15 3.50 -13.73
CA ARG A 61 -9.83 3.85 -12.34
C ARG A 61 -9.48 5.33 -12.24
N PHE A 62 -9.94 5.96 -11.17
CA PHE A 62 -9.57 7.34 -10.85
C PHE A 62 -8.91 7.45 -9.48
N VAL A 63 -7.75 8.10 -9.41
CA VAL A 63 -7.03 8.37 -8.18
C VAL A 63 -6.90 9.87 -7.97
N LEU A 64 -7.51 10.38 -6.90
CA LEU A 64 -7.28 11.75 -6.44
C LEU A 64 -6.01 11.76 -5.57
N SER A 65 -4.82 11.95 -6.16
CA SER A 65 -3.57 12.05 -5.41
C SER A 65 -3.55 13.30 -4.53
N ALA A 66 -4.03 14.43 -5.05
CA ALA A 66 -4.32 15.64 -4.29
C ALA A 66 -5.53 15.43 -3.35
N GLY A 67 -5.40 14.55 -2.38
CA GLY A 67 -6.51 14.06 -1.53
C GLY A 67 -7.23 15.16 -0.75
N HIS A 68 -6.62 16.33 -0.57
CA HIS A 68 -7.26 17.51 0.01
C HIS A 68 -8.43 18.04 -0.84
N GLY A 69 -8.51 17.68 -2.14
CA GLY A 69 -9.66 17.95 -3.03
C GLY A 69 -10.84 17.00 -2.85
N SER A 70 -10.97 16.31 -1.74
CA SER A 70 -12.00 15.30 -1.49
C SER A 70 -13.43 15.82 -1.67
N ALA A 71 -13.73 17.05 -1.27
CA ALA A 71 -15.06 17.65 -1.48
C ALA A 71 -15.42 17.72 -2.98
N LEU A 72 -14.45 18.08 -3.84
CA LEU A 72 -14.63 18.08 -5.29
C LEU A 72 -14.88 16.66 -5.83
N LEU A 73 -14.15 15.66 -5.34
CA LEU A 73 -14.36 14.26 -5.74
C LEU A 73 -15.78 13.80 -5.40
N TYR A 74 -16.23 14.03 -4.17
CA TYR A 74 -17.56 13.60 -3.72
C TYR A 74 -18.68 14.32 -4.47
N ALA A 75 -18.54 15.63 -4.69
CA ALA A 75 -19.49 16.41 -5.49
C ALA A 75 -19.55 15.92 -6.95
N THR A 76 -18.40 15.54 -7.53
CA THR A 76 -18.32 14.99 -8.89
C THR A 76 -18.97 13.61 -8.97
N ILE A 77 -18.67 12.70 -8.03
CA ILE A 77 -19.31 11.38 -7.95
C ILE A 77 -20.83 11.54 -7.79
N TYR A 78 -21.28 12.41 -6.87
CA TYR A 78 -22.71 12.69 -6.74
C TYR A 78 -23.34 13.14 -8.05
N ALA A 79 -22.73 14.13 -8.73
CA ALA A 79 -23.28 14.66 -9.97
C ALA A 79 -23.31 13.63 -11.10
N THR A 80 -22.28 12.81 -11.24
CA THR A 80 -22.11 11.92 -12.39
C THR A 80 -22.73 10.54 -12.19
N THR A 81 -22.67 9.98 -10.98
CA THR A 81 -23.12 8.61 -10.69
C THR A 81 -24.37 8.54 -9.82
N GLY A 82 -24.57 9.49 -8.91
CA GLY A 82 -25.64 9.44 -7.92
C GLY A 82 -25.35 8.52 -6.72
N ASP A 83 -24.13 8.03 -6.56
CA ASP A 83 -23.78 7.05 -5.52
C ASP A 83 -23.77 7.64 -4.09
N PHE A 84 -23.66 8.96 -3.94
CA PHE A 84 -23.88 9.66 -2.68
C PHE A 84 -25.27 10.31 -2.66
N SER A 85 -25.83 10.51 -1.48
CA SER A 85 -27.00 11.38 -1.27
C SER A 85 -26.56 12.81 -0.90
N LEU A 86 -27.43 13.79 -1.07
CA LEU A 86 -27.14 15.14 -0.57
C LEU A 86 -26.92 15.18 0.94
N GLU A 87 -27.60 14.29 1.69
CA GLU A 87 -27.40 14.18 3.14
C GLU A 87 -26.01 13.62 3.50
N ASP A 88 -25.43 12.75 2.66
CA ASP A 88 -24.03 12.30 2.83
C ASP A 88 -23.07 13.48 2.60
N LEU A 89 -23.31 14.30 1.58
CA LEU A 89 -22.49 15.47 1.29
C LEU A 89 -22.56 16.52 2.39
N LYS A 90 -23.74 16.76 2.98
CA LYS A 90 -23.92 17.65 4.14
C LYS A 90 -23.15 17.18 5.38
N LYS A 91 -22.83 15.89 5.49
CA LYS A 91 -22.06 15.32 6.59
C LYS A 91 -20.55 15.26 6.31
N TYR A 92 -20.07 16.01 5.32
CA TYR A 92 -18.64 16.07 4.99
C TYR A 92 -17.79 16.34 6.23
N ARG A 93 -16.71 15.56 6.42
CA ARG A 93 -15.78 15.62 7.57
C ARG A 93 -16.40 15.33 8.95
N GLN A 94 -17.58 14.78 9.01
CA GLN A 94 -18.17 14.35 10.29
C GLN A 94 -17.79 12.90 10.61
N ILE A 95 -17.84 12.56 11.90
CA ILE A 95 -17.54 11.20 12.35
C ILE A 95 -18.52 10.19 11.72
N ASN A 96 -18.00 9.04 11.25
CA ASN A 96 -18.77 8.00 10.56
C ASN A 96 -19.49 8.47 9.28
N SER A 97 -19.07 9.58 8.69
CA SER A 97 -19.60 10.06 7.42
C SER A 97 -19.14 9.21 6.25
N GLN A 98 -19.98 9.12 5.20
CA GLN A 98 -19.58 8.57 3.89
C GLN A 98 -18.65 9.51 3.09
N THR A 99 -18.43 10.74 3.58
CA THR A 99 -17.63 11.77 2.95
C THR A 99 -16.55 12.29 3.91
N PRO A 100 -15.54 11.45 4.25
CA PRO A 100 -14.44 11.85 5.13
C PRO A 100 -13.59 12.97 4.55
N GLY A 101 -12.71 13.56 5.37
CA GLY A 101 -11.91 14.73 5.00
C GLY A 101 -10.90 14.51 3.87
N HIS A 102 -10.50 13.27 3.63
CA HIS A 102 -9.70 12.80 2.50
C HIS A 102 -10.32 11.50 1.98
N PRO A 103 -10.09 11.11 0.72
CA PRO A 103 -10.63 9.85 0.20
C PRO A 103 -10.16 8.64 1.01
N GLU A 104 -11.09 7.76 1.35
CA GLU A 104 -10.81 6.51 2.08
C GLU A 104 -11.39 5.32 1.31
N LEU A 105 -10.56 4.30 1.10
CA LEU A 105 -10.96 3.05 0.47
C LEU A 105 -12.15 2.41 1.24
N ASN A 106 -13.05 1.77 0.54
CA ASN A 106 -14.23 1.06 1.08
C ASN A 106 -15.36 1.94 1.65
N ILE A 107 -15.23 3.26 1.65
CA ILE A 107 -16.34 4.15 1.98
C ILE A 107 -17.38 4.17 0.84
N ASN A 108 -16.91 4.24 -0.39
CA ASN A 108 -17.72 4.15 -1.59
C ASN A 108 -16.95 3.40 -2.68
N LYS A 109 -17.62 2.58 -3.48
CA LYS A 109 -17.00 1.76 -4.53
C LYS A 109 -16.36 2.56 -5.69
N ARG A 110 -16.63 3.88 -5.76
CA ARG A 110 -15.97 4.79 -6.72
C ARG A 110 -14.68 5.41 -6.18
N ILE A 111 -14.35 5.12 -4.92
CA ILE A 111 -13.09 5.58 -4.31
C ILE A 111 -12.09 4.45 -4.37
N GLU A 112 -11.15 4.55 -5.30
CA GLU A 112 -10.21 3.47 -5.65
C GLU A 112 -9.13 3.26 -4.58
N THR A 113 -8.77 4.28 -3.81
CA THR A 113 -7.68 4.22 -2.84
C THR A 113 -7.78 5.31 -1.79
N THR A 114 -7.16 5.10 -0.64
CA THR A 114 -6.99 6.12 0.39
C THR A 114 -5.84 7.05 0.02
N THR A 115 -6.11 8.34 -0.01
CA THR A 115 -5.12 9.38 -0.28
C THR A 115 -5.15 10.47 0.79
N GLY A 116 -4.18 11.42 0.73
CA GLY A 116 -4.05 12.50 1.72
C GLY A 116 -2.59 12.84 2.00
N ALA A 117 -1.72 11.83 2.15
CA ALA A 117 -0.27 12.03 2.09
C ALA A 117 0.12 12.22 0.62
N LEU A 118 0.64 13.41 0.28
CA LEU A 118 0.96 13.80 -1.09
C LEU A 118 1.95 12.83 -1.76
N GLY A 119 1.82 12.63 -3.06
CA GLY A 119 2.63 11.71 -3.86
C GLY A 119 2.26 10.22 -3.72
N GLN A 120 1.65 9.79 -2.59
CA GLN A 120 1.26 8.39 -2.39
C GLN A 120 0.20 7.94 -3.40
N GLY A 121 -0.79 8.79 -3.70
CA GLY A 121 -1.82 8.51 -4.71
C GLY A 121 -1.25 8.35 -6.11
N PHE A 122 -0.32 9.23 -6.51
CA PHE A 122 0.38 9.14 -7.79
C PHE A 122 1.11 7.80 -7.95
N ALA A 123 1.92 7.42 -6.95
CA ALA A 123 2.65 6.15 -6.98
C ALA A 123 1.70 4.93 -6.93
N THR A 124 0.57 5.02 -6.22
CA THR A 124 -0.48 3.99 -6.24
C THR A 124 -1.11 3.85 -7.63
N ALA A 125 -1.37 4.96 -8.33
CA ALA A 125 -1.86 4.94 -9.72
C ALA A 125 -0.88 4.25 -10.68
N VAL A 126 0.43 4.46 -10.51
CA VAL A 126 1.47 3.72 -11.25
C VAL A 126 1.36 2.22 -10.98
N GLY A 127 1.10 1.81 -9.75
CA GLY A 127 0.90 0.41 -9.39
C GLY A 127 -0.34 -0.22 -10.04
N MET A 128 -1.45 0.51 -10.09
CA MET A 128 -2.65 0.07 -10.83
C MET A 128 -2.37 -0.08 -12.32
N ALA A 129 -1.57 0.84 -12.91
CA ALA A 129 -1.21 0.77 -14.32
C ALA A 129 -0.29 -0.43 -14.64
N ILE A 130 0.66 -0.76 -13.76
CA ILE A 130 1.48 -1.97 -13.86
C ILE A 130 0.60 -3.22 -13.82
N ALA A 131 -0.35 -3.25 -12.90
CA ALA A 131 -1.25 -4.39 -12.73
C ALA A 131 -2.16 -4.58 -13.95
N GLU A 132 -2.74 -3.49 -14.49
CA GLU A 132 -3.56 -3.57 -15.70
C GLU A 132 -2.75 -4.11 -16.87
N LYS A 133 -1.53 -3.59 -17.12
CA LYS A 133 -0.65 -4.10 -18.17
C LYS A 133 -0.30 -5.58 -18.01
N HIS A 134 -0.14 -6.04 -16.77
CA HIS A 134 0.04 -7.46 -16.48
C HIS A 134 -1.21 -8.26 -16.86
N LEU A 135 -2.39 -7.80 -16.46
CA LEU A 135 -3.66 -8.47 -16.75
C LEU A 135 -3.98 -8.46 -18.24
N GLU A 136 -3.82 -7.29 -18.90
CA GLU A 136 -3.95 -7.16 -20.35
C GLU A 136 -3.10 -8.18 -21.09
N SER A 137 -1.80 -8.20 -20.79
CA SER A 137 -0.83 -9.08 -21.46
C SER A 137 -1.08 -10.56 -21.21
N LYS A 138 -1.70 -10.91 -20.09
CA LYS A 138 -1.92 -12.29 -19.66
C LYS A 138 -3.23 -12.86 -20.16
N TYR A 139 -4.30 -12.06 -20.14
CA TYR A 139 -5.65 -12.54 -20.40
C TYR A 139 -6.21 -12.13 -21.76
N ASN A 140 -5.72 -11.03 -22.37
CA ASN A 140 -6.20 -10.64 -23.69
C ASN A 140 -5.67 -11.58 -24.77
N THR A 141 -6.50 -11.81 -25.77
CA THR A 141 -6.15 -12.61 -26.96
C THR A 141 -6.21 -11.71 -28.21
N LYS A 142 -5.77 -12.22 -29.36
CA LYS A 142 -5.90 -11.48 -30.63
C LYS A 142 -7.35 -11.17 -31.01
N LYS A 143 -8.33 -11.85 -30.40
CA LYS A 143 -9.76 -11.74 -30.78
C LYS A 143 -10.61 -11.13 -29.66
N LYS A 144 -10.15 -11.17 -28.41
CA LYS A 144 -10.94 -10.82 -27.23
C LYS A 144 -10.14 -9.94 -26.27
N THR A 145 -10.79 -8.91 -25.77
CA THR A 145 -10.20 -7.93 -24.83
C THR A 145 -10.95 -7.99 -23.50
N LEU A 146 -10.30 -8.54 -22.47
CA LEU A 146 -10.85 -8.60 -21.12
C LEU A 146 -10.43 -7.41 -20.27
N PHE A 147 -9.19 -6.95 -20.42
CA PHE A 147 -8.61 -5.85 -19.66
C PHE A 147 -8.00 -4.82 -20.62
N ASN A 148 -8.46 -3.58 -20.52
CA ASN A 148 -7.93 -2.45 -21.30
C ASN A 148 -8.29 -1.09 -20.65
N TYR A 149 -8.48 -1.08 -19.33
CA TYR A 149 -8.90 0.11 -18.62
C TYR A 149 -7.74 1.09 -18.40
N ASN A 150 -8.08 2.37 -18.40
CA ASN A 150 -7.14 3.43 -18.07
C ASN A 150 -7.14 3.74 -16.57
N ILE A 151 -6.02 4.24 -16.12
CA ILE A 151 -5.84 4.81 -14.80
C ILE A 151 -5.64 6.32 -14.95
N TYR A 152 -6.60 7.06 -14.39
CA TYR A 152 -6.52 8.51 -14.33
C TYR A 152 -6.11 8.96 -12.94
N CYS A 153 -5.22 9.96 -12.87
CA CYS A 153 -4.75 10.49 -11.60
C CYS A 153 -4.80 12.02 -11.63
N LEU A 154 -5.35 12.65 -10.59
CA LEU A 154 -5.28 14.09 -10.42
C LEU A 154 -4.24 14.44 -9.36
N CYS A 155 -3.22 15.20 -9.77
CA CYS A 155 -2.12 15.67 -8.92
C CYS A 155 -2.15 17.20 -8.79
N SER A 156 -1.54 17.70 -7.72
CA SER A 156 -1.25 19.11 -7.47
C SER A 156 0.25 19.38 -7.51
N ASP A 157 0.64 20.66 -7.39
CA ASP A 157 2.04 21.07 -7.28
C ASP A 157 2.75 20.32 -6.14
N GLY A 158 2.13 20.22 -4.97
CA GLY A 158 2.68 19.51 -3.82
C GLY A 158 2.88 18.01 -4.04
N ASP A 159 2.00 17.36 -4.81
CA ASP A 159 2.21 15.94 -5.18
C ASP A 159 3.49 15.76 -5.98
N LEU A 160 3.74 16.66 -6.94
CA LEU A 160 4.89 16.53 -7.83
C LEU A 160 6.21 16.93 -7.17
N MET A 161 6.20 17.71 -6.08
CA MET A 161 7.37 18.00 -5.27
C MET A 161 7.86 16.78 -4.47
N GLU A 162 6.97 15.87 -4.10
CA GLU A 162 7.32 14.71 -3.28
C GLU A 162 8.31 13.79 -3.99
N GLY A 163 9.36 13.36 -3.29
CA GLY A 163 10.39 12.46 -3.84
C GLY A 163 9.81 11.16 -4.40
N ILE A 164 8.78 10.61 -3.75
CA ILE A 164 8.09 9.40 -4.22
C ILE A 164 7.49 9.56 -5.62
N SER A 165 7.08 10.78 -6.00
CA SER A 165 6.52 11.06 -7.33
C SER A 165 7.59 10.97 -8.42
N TYR A 166 8.82 11.43 -8.15
CA TYR A 166 9.96 11.24 -9.05
C TYR A 166 10.31 9.76 -9.22
N GLU A 167 10.36 9.02 -8.12
CA GLU A 167 10.61 7.58 -8.13
C GLU A 167 9.57 6.84 -8.99
N ALA A 168 8.29 7.11 -8.76
CA ALA A 168 7.18 6.48 -9.46
C ALA A 168 7.10 6.91 -10.94
N ALA A 169 7.30 8.20 -11.25
CA ALA A 169 7.31 8.71 -12.63
C ALA A 169 8.43 8.05 -13.47
N SER A 170 9.61 7.86 -12.88
CA SER A 170 10.73 7.17 -13.53
C SER A 170 10.36 5.72 -13.87
N ILE A 171 9.72 4.98 -12.96
CA ILE A 171 9.26 3.60 -13.18
C ILE A 171 8.19 3.55 -14.27
N ALA A 172 7.21 4.46 -14.23
CA ALA A 172 6.14 4.51 -15.24
C ALA A 172 6.66 4.77 -16.64
N GLY A 173 7.64 5.68 -16.78
CA GLY A 173 8.30 5.96 -18.05
C GLY A 173 9.14 4.80 -18.57
N GLU A 174 9.91 4.12 -17.69
CA GLU A 174 10.70 2.94 -18.05
C GLU A 174 9.82 1.80 -18.58
N TYR A 175 8.72 1.55 -17.90
CA TYR A 175 7.76 0.52 -18.31
C TYR A 175 6.78 0.96 -19.38
N GLN A 176 6.84 2.22 -19.86
CA GLN A 176 5.97 2.76 -20.92
C GLN A 176 4.47 2.48 -20.65
N LEU A 177 4.01 2.82 -19.44
CA LEU A 177 2.64 2.55 -18.98
C LEU A 177 1.64 3.50 -19.65
N ASN A 178 1.30 3.23 -20.90
CA ASN A 178 0.46 4.11 -21.74
C ASN A 178 -1.02 4.18 -21.27
N ASN A 179 -1.43 3.31 -20.37
CA ASN A 179 -2.72 3.30 -19.70
C ASN A 179 -2.78 4.24 -18.48
N LEU A 180 -1.69 4.96 -18.16
CA LEU A 180 -1.62 5.94 -17.09
C LEU A 180 -1.70 7.36 -17.65
N ILE A 181 -2.73 8.10 -17.23
CA ILE A 181 -2.98 9.49 -17.63
C ILE A 181 -3.09 10.36 -16.39
N VAL A 182 -2.17 11.29 -16.23
CA VAL A 182 -2.08 12.18 -15.07
C VAL A 182 -2.51 13.59 -15.46
N LEU A 183 -3.53 14.10 -14.79
CA LEU A 183 -3.95 15.49 -14.84
C LEU A 183 -3.21 16.24 -13.73
N TYR A 184 -2.45 17.25 -14.10
CA TYR A 184 -1.73 18.08 -13.13
C TYR A 184 -2.38 19.46 -13.05
N ASP A 185 -2.98 19.78 -11.90
CA ASP A 185 -3.51 21.11 -11.56
C ASP A 185 -2.37 22.08 -11.30
N ALA A 186 -1.85 22.69 -12.37
CA ALA A 186 -0.73 23.63 -12.36
C ALA A 186 -1.22 25.03 -11.99
N ASN A 187 -1.62 25.21 -10.75
CA ASN A 187 -2.18 26.49 -10.25
C ASN A 187 -1.13 27.45 -9.71
N LYS A 188 0.14 27.00 -9.59
CA LYS A 188 1.30 27.80 -9.16
C LYS A 188 1.23 28.36 -7.74
N MET A 189 0.52 27.68 -6.85
CA MET A 189 0.36 28.10 -5.46
C MET A 189 0.56 26.92 -4.52
N THR A 190 1.19 27.19 -3.37
CA THR A 190 1.29 26.31 -2.22
C THR A 190 0.66 26.94 -0.99
N LEU A 191 0.66 26.22 0.15
CA LEU A 191 0.20 26.77 1.42
C LEU A 191 1.03 28.00 1.87
N ASP A 192 2.32 28.02 1.55
CA ASP A 192 3.23 29.11 1.91
C ASP A 192 3.25 30.26 0.90
N GLY A 193 2.50 30.12 -0.22
CA GLY A 193 2.32 31.19 -1.20
C GLY A 193 2.66 30.80 -2.64
N PRO A 194 3.19 31.75 -3.45
CA PRO A 194 3.56 31.50 -4.83
C PRO A 194 4.61 30.39 -4.96
N LEU A 195 4.35 29.46 -5.89
CA LEU A 195 5.15 28.25 -6.13
C LEU A 195 6.63 28.55 -6.43
N ASP A 196 6.92 29.66 -7.10
CA ASP A 196 8.28 30.07 -7.49
C ASP A 196 9.24 30.32 -6.32
N LYS A 197 8.73 30.39 -5.09
CA LYS A 197 9.56 30.45 -3.88
C LYS A 197 10.15 29.09 -3.48
N GLU A 198 9.53 27.99 -3.88
CA GLU A 198 9.82 26.66 -3.38
C GLU A 198 10.14 25.66 -4.50
N TYR A 199 9.55 25.85 -5.69
CA TYR A 199 9.55 24.85 -6.74
C TYR A 199 9.62 25.52 -8.13
N ASN A 200 10.80 25.45 -8.76
CA ASN A 200 11.06 26.05 -10.07
C ASN A 200 11.50 25.03 -11.12
N GLU A 201 11.19 23.76 -10.89
CA GLU A 201 11.55 22.68 -11.78
C GLU A 201 10.80 22.80 -13.12
N ARG A 202 11.50 22.45 -14.17
CA ARG A 202 10.95 22.38 -15.52
C ARG A 202 10.18 21.07 -15.71
N ILE A 203 9.00 20.99 -15.11
CA ILE A 203 8.19 19.75 -15.03
C ILE A 203 8.00 19.10 -16.39
N ALA A 204 7.63 19.89 -17.41
CA ALA A 204 7.44 19.35 -18.77
C ALA A 204 8.69 18.66 -19.30
N ASP A 205 9.86 19.31 -19.17
CA ASP A 205 11.12 18.76 -19.67
C ASP A 205 11.56 17.53 -18.85
N MET A 206 11.33 17.56 -17.56
CA MET A 206 11.65 16.43 -16.67
C MET A 206 10.82 15.19 -17.04
N TYR A 207 9.52 15.32 -17.21
CA TYR A 207 8.67 14.18 -17.59
C TYR A 207 8.96 13.70 -19.00
N LEU A 208 9.26 14.59 -19.96
CA LEU A 208 9.75 14.20 -21.28
C LEU A 208 11.05 13.38 -21.19
N ALA A 209 11.99 13.81 -20.34
CA ALA A 209 13.25 13.08 -20.11
C ALA A 209 13.04 11.71 -19.45
N LEU A 210 11.99 11.56 -18.66
CA LEU A 210 11.58 10.28 -18.07
C LEU A 210 10.81 9.37 -19.06
N GLY A 211 10.61 9.77 -20.31
CA GLY A 211 9.94 8.96 -21.33
C GLY A 211 8.41 9.07 -21.33
N TRP A 212 7.87 10.15 -20.76
CA TRP A 212 6.45 10.45 -20.78
C TRP A 212 6.06 11.27 -22.00
N ASN A 213 4.81 11.15 -22.45
CA ASN A 213 4.15 12.13 -23.28
C ASN A 213 3.68 13.31 -22.43
N VAL A 214 3.89 14.55 -22.88
CA VAL A 214 3.49 15.74 -22.12
C VAL A 214 2.61 16.62 -22.98
N LEU A 215 1.43 16.93 -22.46
CA LEU A 215 0.45 17.82 -23.09
C LEU A 215 0.24 19.05 -22.20
N ILE A 216 -0.03 20.21 -22.81
CA ILE A 216 -0.24 21.47 -22.08
C ILE A 216 -1.60 22.03 -22.45
N VAL A 217 -2.48 22.16 -21.48
CA VAL A 217 -3.75 22.90 -21.56
C VAL A 217 -3.51 24.31 -21.04
N LYS A 218 -3.71 25.30 -21.93
CA LYS A 218 -3.41 26.71 -21.61
C LYS A 218 -4.46 27.35 -20.71
N ASN A 219 -5.71 26.94 -20.84
CA ASN A 219 -6.82 27.44 -20.02
C ASN A 219 -7.62 26.30 -19.42
N GLY A 220 -7.34 25.99 -18.16
CA GLY A 220 -7.98 24.91 -17.40
C GLY A 220 -9.47 25.17 -17.04
N ASP A 221 -10.00 26.35 -17.32
CA ASP A 221 -11.44 26.62 -17.18
C ASP A 221 -12.27 26.26 -18.44
N LYS A 222 -11.58 25.85 -19.52
CA LYS A 222 -12.23 25.44 -20.78
C LYS A 222 -12.31 23.92 -20.91
N VAL A 223 -13.49 23.37 -20.71
CA VAL A 223 -13.81 21.94 -20.90
C VAL A 223 -13.25 21.42 -22.25
N SER A 224 -13.48 22.14 -23.35
CA SER A 224 -13.05 21.72 -24.69
C SER A 224 -11.53 21.61 -24.90
N GLU A 225 -10.71 22.36 -24.16
CA GLU A 225 -9.25 22.21 -24.20
C GLU A 225 -8.79 20.97 -23.43
N ILE A 226 -9.41 20.69 -22.28
CA ILE A 226 -9.15 19.50 -21.48
C ILE A 226 -9.61 18.24 -22.22
N ASP A 227 -10.79 18.27 -22.79
CA ASP A 227 -11.39 17.19 -23.59
C ASP A 227 -10.46 16.76 -24.74
N LYS A 228 -9.98 17.73 -25.54
CA LYS A 228 -9.01 17.46 -26.59
C LYS A 228 -7.68 16.89 -26.08
N ALA A 229 -7.22 17.31 -24.91
CA ALA A 229 -5.99 16.79 -24.33
C ALA A 229 -6.18 15.34 -23.88
N LEU A 230 -7.31 15.00 -23.25
CA LEU A 230 -7.66 13.63 -22.86
C LEU A 230 -7.81 12.71 -24.08
N ASP A 231 -8.48 13.19 -25.15
CA ASP A 231 -8.55 12.46 -26.42
C ASP A 231 -7.17 12.14 -27.03
N THR A 232 -6.22 13.04 -26.86
CA THR A 232 -4.85 12.85 -27.33
C THR A 232 -4.10 11.89 -26.42
N ALA A 233 -4.27 12.02 -25.11
CA ALA A 233 -3.65 11.16 -24.10
C ALA A 233 -4.08 9.70 -24.27
N ASN A 234 -5.37 9.43 -24.48
CA ASN A 234 -5.92 8.09 -24.69
C ASN A 234 -5.36 7.35 -25.93
N LYS A 235 -4.68 8.06 -26.84
CA LYS A 235 -4.04 7.50 -28.02
C LYS A 235 -2.52 7.38 -27.89
N SER A 236 -1.96 7.85 -26.78
CA SER A 236 -0.52 7.81 -26.53
C SER A 236 -0.03 6.37 -26.34
N LYS A 237 1.22 6.13 -26.70
CA LYS A 237 1.92 4.87 -26.40
C LYS A 237 2.83 4.98 -25.17
N GLN A 238 2.78 6.11 -24.49
CA GLN A 238 3.58 6.44 -23.32
C GLN A 238 2.65 6.90 -22.21
N PRO A 239 3.04 6.78 -20.92
CA PRO A 239 2.31 7.45 -19.87
C PRO A 239 2.20 8.94 -20.18
N THR A 240 1.07 9.56 -19.89
CA THR A 240 0.83 10.94 -20.29
C THR A 240 0.63 11.85 -19.08
N LEU A 241 1.39 12.95 -19.03
CA LEU A 241 1.16 14.07 -18.13
C LEU A 241 0.44 15.20 -18.90
N ILE A 242 -0.75 15.58 -18.44
CA ILE A 242 -1.48 16.74 -18.95
C ILE A 242 -1.31 17.86 -17.94
N ILE A 243 -0.48 18.84 -18.25
CA ILE A 243 -0.27 20.06 -17.46
C ILE A 243 -1.42 21.01 -17.75
N VAL A 244 -2.32 21.19 -16.79
CA VAL A 244 -3.47 22.05 -16.94
C VAL A 244 -3.23 23.35 -16.17
N ASN A 245 -2.99 24.45 -16.90
CA ASN A 245 -2.82 25.75 -16.26
C ASN A 245 -4.15 26.26 -15.74
N THR A 246 -4.23 26.40 -14.43
CA THR A 246 -5.43 26.84 -13.71
C THR A 246 -5.16 28.09 -12.89
N ILE A 247 -6.21 28.65 -12.33
CA ILE A 247 -6.16 29.76 -11.38
C ILE A 247 -6.69 29.23 -10.06
N LEU A 248 -5.84 29.18 -9.04
CA LEU A 248 -6.27 28.74 -7.72
C LEU A 248 -7.36 29.69 -7.19
N GLY A 249 -8.51 29.13 -6.81
CA GLY A 249 -9.60 29.93 -6.27
C GLY A 249 -10.29 30.81 -7.28
N ILE A 250 -10.32 30.42 -8.56
CA ILE A 250 -11.00 31.16 -9.64
C ILE A 250 -12.43 31.56 -9.25
N ASN A 251 -12.84 32.76 -9.59
CA ASN A 251 -14.12 33.40 -9.25
C ASN A 251 -14.26 33.87 -7.79
N SER A 252 -13.28 33.62 -6.90
CA SER A 252 -13.27 34.23 -5.55
C SER A 252 -12.58 35.61 -5.57
N GLU A 253 -12.60 36.30 -4.45
CA GLU A 253 -11.77 37.50 -4.24
C GLU A 253 -10.31 37.16 -3.87
N TYR A 254 -10.05 35.87 -3.60
CA TYR A 254 -8.75 35.36 -3.16
C TYR A 254 -8.00 34.57 -4.24
N GLU A 255 -8.29 34.86 -5.53
CA GLU A 255 -7.60 34.23 -6.66
C GLU A 255 -6.09 34.35 -6.50
N ASN A 256 -5.37 33.21 -6.65
CA ASN A 256 -3.91 33.14 -6.53
C ASN A 256 -3.34 33.69 -5.21
N THR A 257 -4.07 33.53 -4.13
CA THR A 257 -3.60 33.86 -2.78
C THR A 257 -3.69 32.65 -1.87
N ASN A 258 -2.83 32.59 -0.86
CA ASN A 258 -2.87 31.52 0.15
C ASN A 258 -4.14 31.54 1.04
N LYS A 259 -4.90 32.62 1.05
CA LYS A 259 -6.17 32.73 1.79
C LYS A 259 -7.19 31.71 1.32
N ILE A 260 -7.18 31.33 0.02
CA ILE A 260 -8.11 30.35 -0.54
C ILE A 260 -7.87 28.90 -0.05
N HIS A 261 -6.79 28.64 0.65
CA HIS A 261 -6.56 27.35 1.31
C HIS A 261 -7.34 27.19 2.63
N SER A 262 -7.89 28.29 3.14
CA SER A 262 -8.70 28.33 4.35
C SER A 262 -10.19 28.32 4.00
N LYS A 263 -11.03 28.06 5.01
CA LYS A 263 -12.48 28.17 4.89
C LYS A 263 -12.84 29.58 4.40
N LEU A 264 -13.72 29.64 3.39
CA LEU A 264 -14.40 30.87 2.97
C LEU A 264 -15.47 31.25 4.00
N ASP A 265 -15.66 32.53 4.25
CA ASP A 265 -16.77 33.03 5.03
C ASP A 265 -18.09 33.02 4.21
N GLU A 266 -19.18 33.39 4.85
CA GLU A 266 -20.51 33.36 4.22
C GLU A 266 -20.64 34.39 3.10
N ASP A 267 -20.03 35.57 3.27
CA ASP A 267 -20.05 36.63 2.28
C ASP A 267 -19.26 36.24 1.04
N ASP A 268 -18.04 35.65 1.21
CA ASP A 268 -17.21 35.15 0.12
C ASP A 268 -17.98 34.09 -0.70
N LEU A 269 -18.58 33.12 -0.03
CA LEU A 269 -19.35 32.07 -0.69
C LEU A 269 -20.57 32.65 -1.43
N HIS A 270 -21.23 33.61 -0.83
CA HIS A 270 -22.35 34.29 -1.46
C HIS A 270 -21.94 35.03 -2.75
N GLN A 271 -20.80 35.74 -2.74
CA GLN A 271 -20.26 36.43 -3.93
C GLN A 271 -19.89 35.44 -5.04
N ILE A 272 -19.25 34.33 -4.68
CA ILE A 272 -18.92 33.28 -5.66
C ILE A 272 -20.23 32.71 -6.26
N ARG A 273 -21.25 32.46 -5.45
CA ARG A 273 -22.54 31.94 -5.89
C ARG A 273 -23.23 32.89 -6.88
N ILE A 274 -23.19 34.21 -6.63
CA ILE A 274 -23.71 35.22 -7.55
C ILE A 274 -22.95 35.20 -8.88
N LYS A 275 -21.61 35.17 -8.84
CA LYS A 275 -20.76 35.13 -10.05
C LYS A 275 -21.03 33.89 -10.92
N LEU A 276 -21.23 32.73 -10.28
CA LEU A 276 -21.51 31.45 -10.94
C LEU A 276 -23.02 31.25 -11.23
N LYS A 277 -23.87 32.23 -10.91
CA LYS A 277 -25.31 32.16 -11.08
C LYS A 277 -25.93 30.93 -10.40
N GLY A 278 -25.44 30.58 -9.22
CA GLY A 278 -25.86 29.41 -8.43
C GLY A 278 -27.25 29.59 -7.83
N GLY A 279 -27.88 28.46 -7.55
CA GLY A 279 -29.13 28.39 -6.77
C GLY A 279 -28.90 28.38 -5.26
N GLU A 280 -29.86 27.87 -4.50
CA GLU A 280 -29.75 27.68 -3.06
C GLU A 280 -28.60 26.71 -2.69
N PRO A 281 -28.07 26.78 -1.48
CA PRO A 281 -27.06 25.83 -1.02
C PRO A 281 -27.50 24.38 -1.22
N PHE A 282 -26.54 23.51 -1.63
CA PHE A 282 -26.81 22.12 -1.94
C PHE A 282 -27.85 21.87 -3.04
N SER A 283 -28.08 22.83 -3.95
CA SER A 283 -28.92 22.66 -5.13
C SER A 283 -28.09 22.59 -6.41
N LEU A 284 -28.58 21.80 -7.36
CA LEU A 284 -28.06 21.71 -8.71
C LEU A 284 -29.20 21.95 -9.71
N ASP A 285 -28.85 22.21 -10.96
CA ASP A 285 -29.83 22.24 -12.06
C ASP A 285 -30.28 20.79 -12.35
N GLU A 286 -31.45 20.42 -11.81
CA GLU A 286 -31.99 19.05 -11.87
C GLU A 286 -32.22 18.54 -13.30
N GLU A 287 -32.66 19.42 -14.22
CA GLU A 287 -32.85 19.03 -15.63
C GLU A 287 -31.50 18.71 -16.28
N ASN A 288 -30.53 19.54 -16.03
CA ASN A 288 -29.16 19.38 -16.54
C ASN A 288 -28.46 18.15 -15.93
N LEU A 289 -28.67 17.92 -14.62
CA LEU A 289 -28.16 16.74 -13.89
C LEU A 289 -28.74 15.44 -14.46
N HIS A 290 -30.05 15.42 -14.73
CA HIS A 290 -30.70 14.26 -15.34
C HIS A 290 -30.13 13.97 -16.74
N LEU A 291 -29.94 15.00 -17.57
CA LEU A 291 -29.35 14.86 -18.90
C LEU A 291 -27.88 14.36 -18.83
N LEU A 292 -27.08 14.86 -17.88
CA LEU A 292 -25.70 14.40 -17.67
C LEU A 292 -25.67 12.89 -17.37
N ARG A 293 -26.42 12.45 -16.36
CA ARG A 293 -26.46 11.03 -15.96
C ARG A 293 -26.98 10.13 -17.08
N LYS A 294 -27.97 10.59 -17.83
CA LYS A 294 -28.48 9.88 -19.01
C LYS A 294 -27.39 9.68 -20.07
N ASN A 295 -26.67 10.75 -20.42
CA ASN A 295 -25.62 10.69 -21.44
C ASN A 295 -24.47 9.75 -21.00
N ILE A 296 -24.08 9.81 -19.73
CA ILE A 296 -23.08 8.90 -19.15
C ILE A 296 -23.55 7.46 -19.22
N LYS A 297 -24.81 7.20 -18.80
CA LYS A 297 -25.36 5.85 -18.81
C LYS A 297 -25.40 5.27 -20.23
N GLU A 298 -25.93 6.00 -21.20
CA GLU A 298 -26.03 5.55 -22.59
C GLU A 298 -24.65 5.16 -23.18
N ARG A 299 -23.62 5.97 -22.91
CA ARG A 299 -22.24 5.69 -23.35
C ARG A 299 -21.68 4.43 -22.67
N ASN A 300 -21.83 4.33 -21.38
CA ASN A 300 -21.19 3.29 -20.57
C ASN A 300 -21.92 1.94 -20.61
N ASP A 301 -23.25 1.94 -20.73
CA ASP A 301 -24.03 0.72 -20.97
C ASP A 301 -23.58 0.03 -22.28
N PHE A 302 -23.29 0.80 -23.31
CA PHE A 302 -22.74 0.26 -24.57
C PHE A 302 -21.37 -0.40 -24.34
N ALA A 303 -20.46 0.31 -23.66
CA ALA A 303 -19.12 -0.20 -23.38
C ALA A 303 -19.15 -1.49 -22.54
N TYR A 304 -20.01 -1.53 -21.50
CA TYR A 304 -20.18 -2.74 -20.69
C TYR A 304 -20.78 -3.89 -21.49
N SER A 305 -21.81 -3.63 -22.30
CA SER A 305 -22.48 -4.68 -23.08
C SER A 305 -21.56 -5.32 -24.12
N ASP A 306 -20.71 -4.51 -24.77
CA ASP A 306 -19.73 -4.99 -25.74
C ASP A 306 -18.66 -5.83 -25.04
N TRP A 307 -18.10 -5.33 -23.92
CA TRP A 307 -17.16 -6.09 -23.09
C TRP A 307 -17.78 -7.41 -22.56
N TYR A 308 -19.03 -7.38 -22.07
CA TYR A 308 -19.67 -8.55 -21.50
C TYR A 308 -19.88 -9.66 -22.54
N LYS A 309 -20.16 -9.29 -23.79
CA LYS A 309 -20.21 -10.24 -24.90
C LYS A 309 -18.86 -10.90 -25.12
N ASP A 310 -17.78 -10.12 -25.18
CA ASP A 310 -16.42 -10.64 -25.33
C ASP A 310 -16.05 -11.55 -24.15
N TYR A 311 -16.40 -11.16 -22.92
CA TYR A 311 -16.19 -11.96 -21.70
C TYR A 311 -16.91 -13.31 -21.77
N GLN A 312 -18.18 -13.35 -22.16
CA GLN A 312 -18.94 -14.59 -22.29
C GLN A 312 -18.33 -15.53 -23.33
N GLU A 313 -17.95 -15.00 -24.48
CA GLU A 313 -17.30 -15.79 -25.54
C GLU A 313 -15.91 -16.28 -25.09
N TYR A 314 -15.16 -15.47 -24.33
CA TYR A 314 -13.86 -15.84 -23.79
C TYR A 314 -13.96 -17.01 -22.80
N ILE A 315 -14.89 -16.92 -21.84
CA ILE A 315 -15.13 -18.00 -20.85
C ILE A 315 -15.47 -19.33 -21.52
N ASN A 316 -16.25 -19.31 -22.60
CA ASN A 316 -16.62 -20.53 -23.34
C ASN A 316 -15.42 -21.20 -24.02
N ASP A 317 -14.34 -20.47 -24.28
CA ASP A 317 -13.11 -21.00 -24.89
C ASP A 317 -12.13 -21.58 -23.86
N LEU A 318 -12.35 -21.35 -22.54
CA LEU A 318 -11.49 -21.81 -21.46
C LEU A 318 -11.88 -23.18 -20.93
N ASN A 319 -10.90 -23.91 -20.37
CA ASN A 319 -11.19 -25.10 -19.56
C ASN A 319 -11.58 -24.71 -18.12
N ASP A 320 -12.15 -25.66 -17.36
CA ASP A 320 -12.66 -25.40 -16.00
C ASP A 320 -11.61 -24.79 -15.06
N SER A 321 -10.35 -25.25 -15.12
CA SER A 321 -9.26 -24.71 -14.28
C SER A 321 -8.86 -23.28 -14.65
N GLU A 322 -8.95 -22.91 -15.91
CA GLU A 322 -8.69 -21.54 -16.38
C GLU A 322 -9.83 -20.60 -15.97
N VAL A 323 -11.06 -21.07 -16.05
CA VAL A 323 -12.25 -20.33 -15.57
C VAL A 323 -12.15 -20.10 -14.07
N GLU A 324 -11.78 -21.11 -13.27
CA GLU A 324 -11.57 -21.00 -11.83
C GLU A 324 -10.54 -19.92 -11.51
N LYS A 325 -9.35 -19.96 -12.13
CA LYS A 325 -8.29 -18.95 -11.92
C LYS A 325 -8.71 -17.53 -12.27
N LEU A 326 -9.49 -17.35 -13.33
CA LEU A 326 -10.00 -16.03 -13.71
C LEU A 326 -11.04 -15.53 -12.71
N ASN A 327 -11.93 -16.41 -12.24
CA ASN A 327 -12.91 -16.08 -11.21
C ASN A 327 -12.23 -15.73 -9.87
N ASP A 328 -11.20 -16.48 -9.46
CA ASP A 328 -10.39 -16.21 -8.28
C ASP A 328 -9.77 -14.79 -8.30
N LEU A 329 -9.35 -14.36 -9.51
CA LEU A 329 -8.83 -13.01 -9.69
C LEU A 329 -9.94 -11.95 -9.63
N ILE A 330 -11.02 -12.14 -10.42
CA ILE A 330 -12.08 -11.12 -10.55
C ILE A 330 -12.81 -10.91 -9.21
N ASN A 331 -13.10 -11.98 -8.49
CA ASN A 331 -13.86 -11.96 -7.23
C ASN A 331 -12.97 -11.84 -5.99
N ASP A 332 -11.66 -11.77 -6.15
CA ASP A 332 -10.70 -11.83 -5.05
C ASP A 332 -10.93 -13.02 -4.10
N GLU A 333 -11.11 -14.21 -4.66
CA GLU A 333 -11.38 -15.40 -3.87
C GLU A 333 -10.25 -15.72 -2.87
N ASP A 334 -10.60 -16.46 -1.82
CA ASP A 334 -9.64 -16.84 -0.79
C ASP A 334 -8.62 -17.85 -1.34
N ILE A 335 -7.34 -17.65 -0.98
CA ILE A 335 -6.29 -18.59 -1.34
C ILE A 335 -6.31 -19.76 -0.34
N ILE A 336 -6.75 -20.91 -0.82
CA ILE A 336 -6.75 -22.16 -0.04
C ILE A 336 -5.56 -23.01 -0.51
N LEU A 337 -4.39 -22.76 0.10
CA LEU A 337 -3.16 -23.50 -0.21
C LEU A 337 -2.52 -24.04 1.07
N ASP A 338 -2.49 -25.34 1.21
CA ASP A 338 -1.79 -26.04 2.31
C ASP A 338 -0.32 -26.21 1.91
N LEU A 339 0.50 -25.23 2.30
CA LEU A 339 1.92 -25.22 1.99
C LEU A 339 2.68 -26.40 2.58
N GLU A 340 2.22 -26.94 3.70
CA GLU A 340 2.86 -28.07 4.35
C GLU A 340 2.75 -29.36 3.52
N LYS A 341 1.68 -29.49 2.74
CA LYS A 341 1.49 -30.63 1.83
C LYS A 341 2.21 -30.49 0.49
N VAL A 342 2.30 -29.25 -0.02
CA VAL A 342 2.88 -29.03 -1.36
C VAL A 342 4.38 -28.81 -1.36
N ILE A 343 4.96 -28.43 -0.22
CA ILE A 343 6.40 -28.26 -0.07
C ILE A 343 7.06 -29.60 0.23
N ASP A 344 7.95 -30.00 -0.66
CA ASP A 344 8.82 -31.18 -0.45
C ASP A 344 9.91 -30.84 0.59
N LYS A 345 9.68 -31.28 1.83
CA LYS A 345 10.56 -30.97 2.98
C LYS A 345 11.98 -31.53 2.79
N GLU A 346 12.15 -32.63 2.05
CA GLU A 346 13.44 -33.24 1.80
C GLU A 346 14.32 -32.41 0.87
N LYS A 347 13.70 -31.57 0.05
CA LYS A 347 14.40 -30.65 -0.88
C LYS A 347 14.65 -29.27 -0.29
N LEU A 348 14.18 -28.98 0.93
CA LEU A 348 14.46 -27.70 1.55
C LEU A 348 15.93 -27.57 1.95
N PHE A 349 16.47 -26.37 1.76
CA PHE A 349 17.85 -26.02 2.17
C PHE A 349 17.93 -25.72 3.67
N ILE A 350 17.63 -26.69 4.54
CA ILE A 350 17.52 -26.52 5.99
C ILE A 350 18.82 -25.98 6.60
N ASP A 351 19.98 -26.33 6.03
CA ASP A 351 21.30 -25.87 6.48
C ASP A 351 21.71 -24.50 5.90
N LYS A 352 20.84 -23.88 5.10
CA LYS A 352 21.07 -22.55 4.50
C LYS A 352 20.41 -21.46 5.33
N SER A 353 20.59 -20.21 4.90
CA SER A 353 19.97 -19.07 5.57
C SER A 353 18.43 -19.07 5.41
N MET A 354 17.74 -18.41 6.35
CA MET A 354 16.28 -18.27 6.26
C MET A 354 15.82 -17.60 4.95
N ARG A 355 16.60 -16.69 4.38
CA ARG A 355 16.30 -16.10 3.06
C ARG A 355 16.41 -17.11 1.91
N ASP A 356 17.33 -18.10 1.99
CA ASP A 356 17.43 -19.19 1.01
C ASP A 356 16.23 -20.16 1.13
N LEU A 357 15.75 -20.42 2.34
CA LEU A 357 14.52 -21.15 2.59
C LEU A 357 13.29 -20.38 2.05
N ASN A 358 13.22 -19.09 2.34
CA ASN A 358 12.16 -18.23 1.83
C ASN A 358 12.11 -18.21 0.30
N PHE A 359 13.27 -18.17 -0.35
CA PHE A 359 13.35 -18.28 -1.81
C PHE A 359 12.69 -19.57 -2.34
N GLN A 360 12.91 -20.71 -1.68
CA GLN A 360 12.28 -21.97 -2.09
C GLN A 360 10.77 -21.93 -1.86
N VAL A 361 10.33 -21.46 -0.69
CA VAL A 361 8.90 -21.35 -0.34
C VAL A 361 8.16 -20.43 -1.31
N MET A 362 8.71 -19.23 -1.59
CA MET A 362 8.11 -18.29 -2.54
C MET A 362 8.01 -18.85 -3.95
N ASN A 363 9.01 -19.60 -4.40
CA ASN A 363 8.97 -20.24 -5.71
C ASN A 363 7.94 -21.35 -5.80
N VAL A 364 7.68 -22.08 -4.71
CA VAL A 364 6.54 -23.01 -4.64
C VAL A 364 5.22 -22.22 -4.69
N ILE A 365 5.06 -21.19 -3.87
CA ILE A 365 3.86 -20.31 -3.89
C ILE A 365 3.58 -19.81 -5.30
N SER A 366 4.59 -19.33 -6.01
CA SER A 366 4.45 -18.79 -7.38
C SER A 366 3.99 -19.83 -8.43
N THR A 367 4.16 -21.13 -8.17
CA THR A 367 3.64 -22.18 -9.06
C THR A 367 2.17 -22.49 -8.84
N PHE A 368 1.66 -22.27 -7.63
CA PHE A 368 0.27 -22.53 -7.28
C PHE A 368 -0.62 -21.28 -7.36
N ILE A 369 -0.04 -20.10 -7.11
CA ILE A 369 -0.76 -18.83 -7.12
C ILE A 369 -0.34 -18.02 -8.34
N ASP A 370 -1.17 -18.09 -9.37
CA ASP A 370 -0.89 -17.46 -10.66
C ASP A 370 -0.84 -15.92 -10.56
N ARG A 371 -1.65 -15.33 -9.68
CA ARG A 371 -1.76 -13.90 -9.40
C ARG A 371 -0.70 -13.36 -8.40
N PHE A 372 0.42 -14.08 -8.19
CA PHE A 372 1.50 -13.68 -7.29
C PHE A 372 2.63 -12.97 -8.06
N ILE A 373 2.86 -11.69 -7.77
CA ILE A 373 3.80 -10.79 -8.48
C ILE A 373 4.54 -9.90 -7.49
N GLY A 374 5.73 -9.45 -7.79
CA GLY A 374 6.44 -8.50 -6.94
C GLY A 374 7.91 -8.35 -7.29
N GLY A 375 8.70 -7.80 -6.37
CA GLY A 375 10.11 -7.56 -6.63
C GLY A 375 10.87 -6.99 -5.45
N SER A 376 11.95 -6.31 -5.73
CA SER A 376 12.87 -5.77 -4.74
C SER A 376 13.33 -4.36 -5.11
N ALA A 377 13.68 -3.57 -4.10
CA ALA A 377 14.36 -2.29 -4.28
C ALA A 377 15.88 -2.52 -4.50
N ASP A 378 16.23 -3.04 -5.68
CA ASP A 378 17.60 -3.35 -6.13
C ASP A 378 18.38 -4.37 -5.28
N LEU A 379 17.70 -5.18 -4.50
CA LEU A 379 18.31 -6.13 -3.55
C LEU A 379 17.89 -7.59 -3.77
N SER A 380 17.28 -7.95 -4.91
CA SER A 380 16.70 -9.29 -5.14
C SER A 380 17.71 -10.43 -4.98
N SER A 381 18.96 -10.23 -5.36
CA SER A 381 20.03 -11.20 -5.17
C SER A 381 20.40 -11.41 -3.70
N SER A 382 20.37 -10.34 -2.90
CA SER A 382 20.67 -10.35 -1.46
C SER A 382 19.50 -10.81 -0.61
N THR A 383 18.28 -10.39 -0.95
CA THR A 383 17.06 -10.79 -0.25
C THR A 383 16.55 -12.16 -0.66
N LYS A 384 17.02 -12.69 -1.78
CA LYS A 384 16.61 -13.98 -2.36
C LYS A 384 15.11 -14.05 -2.63
N THR A 385 14.58 -13.01 -3.32
CA THR A 385 13.13 -12.90 -3.58
C THR A 385 12.75 -12.97 -5.06
N TYR A 386 13.67 -13.40 -5.91
CA TYR A 386 13.43 -13.58 -7.33
C TYR A 386 12.60 -14.85 -7.62
N LEU A 387 11.53 -14.72 -8.39
CA LEU A 387 10.70 -15.84 -8.85
C LEU A 387 11.32 -16.45 -10.11
N LYS A 388 11.91 -17.68 -10.02
CA LYS A 388 12.69 -18.32 -11.09
C LYS A 388 11.94 -18.44 -12.41
N ASN A 389 10.67 -18.83 -12.36
CA ASN A 389 9.82 -19.03 -13.54
C ASN A 389 8.95 -17.80 -13.84
N GLY A 390 9.14 -16.69 -13.12
CA GLY A 390 8.34 -15.50 -13.23
C GLY A 390 8.74 -14.56 -14.37
N GLY A 391 9.93 -14.71 -14.94
CA GLY A 391 10.48 -13.75 -15.92
C GLY A 391 10.62 -12.33 -15.36
N ASN A 392 11.22 -11.42 -16.13
CA ASN A 392 11.40 -10.01 -15.76
C ASN A 392 10.27 -9.17 -16.35
N TYR A 393 9.53 -8.47 -15.52
CA TYR A 393 8.52 -7.51 -15.95
C TYR A 393 9.19 -6.36 -16.72
N SER A 394 8.74 -6.10 -17.93
CA SER A 394 9.29 -5.05 -18.79
C SER A 394 8.25 -4.61 -19.83
N LYS A 395 8.52 -3.50 -20.54
CA LYS A 395 7.67 -3.03 -21.66
C LYS A 395 7.55 -4.01 -22.82
N GLU A 396 8.47 -4.97 -22.93
CA GLU A 396 8.41 -6.06 -23.91
C GLU A 396 7.64 -7.29 -23.38
N ASN A 397 7.50 -7.43 -22.04
CA ASN A 397 6.92 -8.62 -21.41
C ASN A 397 6.20 -8.27 -20.11
N TYR A 398 5.05 -7.64 -20.18
CA TYR A 398 4.23 -7.29 -19.01
C TYR A 398 3.62 -8.48 -18.27
N GLN A 399 3.50 -9.65 -18.92
CA GLN A 399 3.01 -10.87 -18.27
C GLN A 399 3.95 -11.45 -17.21
N ASN A 400 5.21 -10.99 -17.17
CA ASN A 400 6.22 -11.47 -16.23
C ASN A 400 5.99 -10.94 -14.82
N LYS A 401 6.56 -11.65 -13.81
CA LYS A 401 6.21 -11.48 -12.39
C LYS A 401 7.26 -10.74 -11.55
N ASN A 402 8.53 -10.65 -12.01
CA ASN A 402 9.58 -9.96 -11.25
C ASN A 402 9.68 -8.49 -11.66
N ILE A 403 9.28 -7.59 -10.78
CA ILE A 403 9.33 -6.14 -10.97
C ILE A 403 10.65 -5.60 -10.41
N PHE A 404 11.36 -4.80 -11.20
CA PHE A 404 12.60 -4.14 -10.77
C PHE A 404 12.29 -2.71 -10.37
N PHE A 405 12.18 -2.45 -9.06
CA PHE A 405 11.87 -1.11 -8.55
C PHE A 405 13.09 -0.18 -8.53
N GLY A 406 14.32 -0.74 -8.56
CA GLY A 406 15.54 0.03 -8.30
C GLY A 406 15.61 0.50 -6.84
N VAL A 407 16.55 1.38 -6.50
CA VAL A 407 16.69 1.93 -5.15
C VAL A 407 15.59 2.99 -4.91
N ARG A 408 14.36 2.52 -4.74
CA ARG A 408 13.12 3.33 -4.62
C ARG A 408 12.12 2.65 -3.70
N GLU A 409 12.46 2.52 -2.42
CA GLU A 409 11.66 1.78 -1.44
C GLU A 409 10.27 2.39 -1.25
N ASN A 410 10.17 3.73 -1.16
CA ASN A 410 8.89 4.40 -0.91
C ASN A 410 7.92 4.22 -2.07
N ALA A 411 8.37 4.43 -3.31
CA ALA A 411 7.55 4.17 -4.49
C ALA A 411 7.22 2.67 -4.62
N MET A 412 8.16 1.75 -4.34
CA MET A 412 7.89 0.32 -4.31
C MET A 412 6.67 0.01 -3.42
N GLY A 413 6.64 0.55 -2.20
CA GLY A 413 5.53 0.30 -1.27
C GLY A 413 4.19 0.83 -1.77
N ALA A 414 4.14 2.03 -2.32
CA ALA A 414 2.91 2.62 -2.85
C ALA A 414 2.46 1.98 -4.18
N ILE A 415 3.40 1.59 -5.04
CA ILE A 415 3.12 0.81 -6.25
C ILE A 415 2.50 -0.54 -5.89
N LEU A 416 3.03 -1.23 -4.87
CA LEU A 416 2.45 -2.48 -4.38
C LEU A 416 1.03 -2.29 -3.85
N ASN A 417 0.71 -1.14 -3.24
CA ASN A 417 -0.67 -0.81 -2.88
C ASN A 417 -1.58 -0.77 -4.12
N GLY A 418 -1.12 -0.12 -5.19
CA GLY A 418 -1.85 -0.07 -6.46
C GLY A 418 -2.06 -1.45 -7.08
N ILE A 419 -1.03 -2.28 -7.06
CA ILE A 419 -1.11 -3.68 -7.55
C ILE A 419 -2.11 -4.49 -6.72
N ALA A 420 -2.08 -4.38 -5.40
CA ALA A 420 -2.99 -5.12 -4.52
C ALA A 420 -4.46 -4.74 -4.71
N LEU A 421 -4.74 -3.48 -5.08
CA LEU A 421 -6.09 -2.99 -5.38
C LEU A 421 -6.72 -3.60 -6.66
N THR A 422 -5.94 -4.37 -7.42
CA THR A 422 -6.43 -5.12 -8.60
C THR A 422 -6.59 -6.62 -8.34
N ASN A 423 -6.67 -7.02 -7.07
CA ASN A 423 -6.78 -8.41 -6.63
C ASN A 423 -5.55 -9.30 -6.89
N LEU A 424 -4.45 -8.73 -7.35
CA LEU A 424 -3.17 -9.44 -7.40
C LEU A 424 -2.60 -9.58 -5.98
N ARG A 425 -1.87 -10.65 -5.73
CA ARG A 425 -1.09 -10.84 -4.51
C ARG A 425 0.33 -10.37 -4.77
N CYS A 426 0.82 -9.44 -3.96
CA CYS A 426 2.09 -8.82 -4.26
C CYS A 426 3.05 -8.79 -3.07
N PHE A 427 4.34 -8.76 -3.39
CA PHE A 427 5.41 -8.63 -2.41
C PHE A 427 6.45 -7.60 -2.84
N GLY A 428 7.06 -6.97 -1.84
CA GLY A 428 8.24 -6.12 -2.02
C GLY A 428 9.31 -6.45 -1.00
N SER A 429 10.57 -6.42 -1.40
CA SER A 429 11.66 -6.79 -0.51
C SER A 429 12.79 -5.77 -0.46
N THR A 430 13.37 -5.64 0.74
CA THR A 430 14.59 -4.86 1.02
C THR A 430 15.21 -5.35 2.33
N PHE A 431 16.27 -4.69 2.83
CA PHE A 431 16.81 -4.96 4.17
C PHE A 431 15.92 -4.33 5.24
N LEU A 432 15.91 -4.91 6.43
CA LEU A 432 15.05 -4.43 7.52
C LEU A 432 15.33 -2.97 7.88
N THR A 433 16.58 -2.54 7.88
CA THR A 433 16.95 -1.15 8.16
C THR A 433 16.29 -0.16 7.17
N PHE A 434 16.08 -0.56 5.91
CA PHE A 434 15.46 0.28 4.89
C PHE A 434 13.92 0.30 4.95
N ALA A 435 13.32 -0.38 5.93
CA ALA A 435 11.90 -0.19 6.26
C ALA A 435 11.58 1.28 6.60
N ASP A 436 12.57 2.06 7.03
CA ASP A 436 12.44 3.49 7.30
C ASP A 436 11.99 4.28 6.07
N TYR A 437 12.53 3.95 4.88
CA TYR A 437 12.11 4.57 3.61
C TYR A 437 10.71 4.13 3.17
N LEU A 438 10.28 2.92 3.54
CA LEU A 438 8.97 2.34 3.21
C LEU A 438 7.85 2.78 4.15
N LYS A 439 8.16 3.32 5.32
CA LYS A 439 7.19 3.54 6.40
C LYS A 439 5.92 4.28 5.97
N PRO A 440 5.96 5.38 5.18
CA PRO A 440 4.75 6.06 4.73
C PRO A 440 3.83 5.15 3.92
N SER A 441 4.40 4.39 2.98
CA SER A 441 3.65 3.47 2.12
C SER A 441 3.10 2.27 2.89
N ILE A 442 3.88 1.68 3.82
CA ILE A 442 3.40 0.60 4.72
C ILE A 442 2.24 1.09 5.58
N ARG A 443 2.34 2.32 6.11
CA ARG A 443 1.25 2.91 6.89
C ARG A 443 -0.02 3.03 6.06
N ASN A 444 0.08 3.46 4.81
CA ASN A 444 -1.06 3.56 3.91
C ASN A 444 -1.65 2.18 3.56
N THR A 445 -0.79 1.17 3.32
CA THR A 445 -1.19 -0.24 3.18
C THR A 445 -2.03 -0.70 4.38
N ALA A 446 -1.58 -0.37 5.59
CA ALA A 446 -2.24 -0.76 6.83
C ALA A 446 -3.57 -0.02 7.07
N ILE A 447 -3.68 1.25 6.66
CA ILE A 447 -4.94 2.01 6.69
C ILE A 447 -5.97 1.35 5.76
N MET A 448 -5.55 0.98 4.56
CA MET A 448 -6.42 0.34 3.56
C MET A 448 -6.63 -1.16 3.80
N ASN A 449 -5.90 -1.75 4.73
CA ASN A 449 -5.90 -3.19 5.01
C ASN A 449 -5.62 -4.07 3.77
N LEU A 450 -4.67 -3.67 2.93
CA LEU A 450 -4.33 -4.36 1.68
C LEU A 450 -3.42 -5.57 1.90
N PRO A 451 -3.58 -6.66 1.14
CA PRO A 451 -2.80 -7.89 1.25
C PRO A 451 -1.41 -7.78 0.61
N VAL A 452 -0.65 -6.76 0.98
CA VAL A 452 0.74 -6.58 0.54
C VAL A 452 1.68 -7.29 1.51
N THR A 453 2.65 -8.02 0.99
CA THR A 453 3.69 -8.69 1.79
C THR A 453 5.02 -7.98 1.65
N TYR A 454 5.49 -7.37 2.73
CA TYR A 454 6.83 -6.79 2.81
C TYR A 454 7.82 -7.81 3.36
N ILE A 455 8.85 -8.14 2.60
CA ILE A 455 9.86 -9.14 3.00
C ILE A 455 11.13 -8.40 3.36
N PHE A 456 11.46 -8.42 4.64
CA PHE A 456 12.65 -7.80 5.20
C PHE A 456 13.69 -8.84 5.57
N THR A 457 14.89 -8.72 5.00
CA THR A 457 16.02 -9.57 5.37
C THR A 457 17.03 -8.79 6.20
N HIS A 458 18.09 -9.48 6.71
CA HIS A 458 19.10 -8.85 7.55
C HIS A 458 18.48 -8.30 8.86
N ASP A 459 17.82 -9.19 9.58
CA ASP A 459 16.89 -8.95 10.67
C ASP A 459 17.52 -8.51 12.00
N THR A 460 18.86 -8.44 12.11
CA THR A 460 19.57 -8.16 13.35
C THR A 460 20.78 -7.24 13.12
N PHE A 461 21.20 -6.50 14.16
CA PHE A 461 22.42 -5.68 14.11
C PHE A 461 23.70 -6.51 13.92
N LEU A 462 23.63 -7.82 14.16
CA LEU A 462 24.76 -8.74 13.97
C LEU A 462 25.12 -9.01 12.49
N ILE A 463 24.52 -8.29 11.55
CA ILE A 463 24.94 -8.35 10.14
C ILE A 463 26.38 -7.89 9.91
N GLY A 464 26.98 -7.24 10.89
CA GLY A 464 28.43 -7.16 11.05
C GLY A 464 29.05 -5.91 10.44
N GLN A 465 29.91 -6.14 9.44
CA GLN A 465 30.90 -5.16 8.97
C GLN A 465 30.30 -3.91 8.30
N ASP A 466 29.07 -4.01 7.77
CA ASP A 466 28.37 -2.88 7.13
C ASP A 466 28.09 -1.70 8.10
N GLY A 467 28.04 -1.97 9.42
CA GLY A 467 27.94 -0.95 10.45
C GLY A 467 26.56 -0.32 10.59
N LYS A 468 26.52 0.80 11.32
CA LYS A 468 25.31 1.44 11.84
C LYS A 468 24.19 1.69 10.82
N THR A 469 24.57 2.06 9.59
CA THR A 469 23.60 2.43 8.55
C THR A 469 22.83 1.24 7.97
N HIS A 470 23.31 0.01 8.22
CA HIS A 470 22.69 -1.21 7.73
C HIS A 470 22.17 -2.11 8.86
N GLN A 471 22.50 -1.79 10.10
CA GLN A 471 22.13 -2.57 11.28
C GLN A 471 20.79 -2.09 11.86
N PRO A 472 19.71 -2.90 11.74
CA PRO A 472 18.41 -2.52 12.28
C PRO A 472 18.44 -2.56 13.81
N ILE A 473 17.84 -1.57 14.45
CA ILE A 473 17.67 -1.43 15.89
C ILE A 473 16.20 -1.23 16.23
N GLU A 474 15.61 -0.12 15.76
CA GLU A 474 14.24 0.30 16.05
C GLU A 474 13.20 -0.17 15.01
N GLN A 475 13.62 -0.64 13.85
CA GLN A 475 12.73 -0.93 12.72
C GLN A 475 11.71 -2.02 13.04
N LEU A 476 12.09 -3.04 13.84
CA LEU A 476 11.15 -4.09 14.25
C LEU A 476 10.05 -3.53 15.15
N GLY A 477 10.42 -2.69 16.13
CA GLY A 477 9.47 -1.97 16.99
C GLY A 477 8.60 -1.01 16.19
N MET A 478 9.17 -0.28 15.24
CA MET A 478 8.46 0.61 14.33
C MET A 478 7.39 -0.16 13.54
N LEU A 479 7.72 -1.30 12.92
CA LEU A 479 6.76 -2.13 12.19
C LEU A 479 5.65 -2.66 13.09
N ARG A 480 5.99 -3.18 14.26
CA ARG A 480 5.02 -3.68 15.25
C ARG A 480 4.12 -2.57 15.81
N SER A 481 4.55 -1.32 15.81
CA SER A 481 3.73 -0.18 16.26
C SER A 481 2.62 0.22 15.27
N ILE A 482 2.72 -0.15 13.98
CA ILE A 482 1.74 0.20 12.97
C ILE A 482 0.46 -0.63 13.18
N PRO A 483 -0.73 0.01 13.39
CA PRO A 483 -1.99 -0.73 13.47
C PRO A 483 -2.26 -1.54 12.20
N ASN A 484 -2.97 -2.65 12.33
CA ASN A 484 -3.36 -3.57 11.26
C ASN A 484 -2.20 -4.26 10.50
N LEU A 485 -0.94 -3.90 10.73
CA LEU A 485 0.20 -4.60 10.14
C LEU A 485 0.53 -5.86 10.97
N GLU A 486 0.49 -7.03 10.35
CA GLU A 486 0.96 -8.28 10.94
C GLU A 486 2.47 -8.41 10.72
N VAL A 487 3.23 -8.70 11.78
CA VAL A 487 4.69 -8.83 11.72
C VAL A 487 5.09 -10.22 12.13
N TYR A 488 5.58 -10.99 11.16
CA TYR A 488 6.05 -12.37 11.35
C TYR A 488 7.58 -12.41 11.38
N ARG A 489 8.14 -13.02 12.41
CA ARG A 489 9.59 -13.24 12.55
C ARG A 489 9.88 -14.70 12.86
N PRO A 490 9.82 -15.58 11.84
CA PRO A 490 9.99 -17.03 12.02
C PRO A 490 11.42 -17.40 12.39
N CYS A 491 11.56 -18.41 13.25
CA CYS A 491 12.87 -18.92 13.71
C CYS A 491 13.41 -20.08 12.87
N ASP A 492 12.54 -20.85 12.22
CA ASP A 492 12.94 -21.98 11.37
C ASP A 492 11.99 -22.17 10.17
N TYR A 493 12.22 -23.25 9.39
CA TYR A 493 11.44 -23.50 8.17
C TYR A 493 9.96 -23.78 8.46
N LYS A 494 9.61 -24.38 9.62
CA LYS A 494 8.20 -24.67 9.97
C LYS A 494 7.44 -23.39 10.26
N GLU A 495 8.02 -22.50 11.08
CA GLU A 495 7.43 -21.20 11.33
C GLU A 495 7.39 -20.31 10.06
N LEU A 496 8.38 -20.45 9.15
CA LEU A 496 8.36 -19.77 7.87
C LEU A 496 7.18 -20.23 7.00
N ILE A 497 6.97 -21.54 6.88
CA ILE A 497 5.83 -22.12 6.16
C ILE A 497 4.51 -21.66 6.81
N GLY A 498 4.41 -21.74 8.14
CA GLY A 498 3.23 -21.28 8.89
C GLY A 498 2.96 -19.80 8.70
N SER A 499 4.00 -18.96 8.70
CA SER A 499 3.88 -17.52 8.43
C SER A 499 3.33 -17.23 7.03
N TRP A 500 3.88 -17.88 5.99
CA TRP A 500 3.38 -17.73 4.63
C TRP A 500 1.93 -18.23 4.48
N GLN A 501 1.58 -19.33 5.13
CA GLN A 501 0.21 -19.86 5.10
C GLN A 501 -0.79 -18.87 5.70
N LEU A 502 -0.42 -18.20 6.79
CA LEU A 502 -1.22 -17.14 7.42
C LEU A 502 -1.29 -15.88 6.55
N ILE A 503 -0.17 -15.44 5.96
CA ILE A 503 -0.10 -14.29 5.06
C ILE A 503 -1.06 -14.47 3.87
N LEU A 504 -1.03 -15.63 3.23
CA LEU A 504 -1.87 -15.92 2.06
C LEU A 504 -3.36 -16.03 2.43
N LYS A 505 -3.66 -16.67 3.57
CA LYS A 505 -5.04 -16.88 4.04
C LYS A 505 -5.71 -15.61 4.52
N ASN A 506 -5.01 -14.77 5.28
CA ASN A 506 -5.64 -13.70 6.05
C ASN A 506 -5.90 -12.42 5.25
N LYS A 507 -5.36 -12.27 4.05
CA LYS A 507 -5.47 -11.07 3.20
C LYS A 507 -5.19 -9.76 3.96
N LYS A 508 -4.14 -9.75 4.79
CA LYS A 508 -3.76 -8.60 5.61
C LYS A 508 -2.40 -8.05 5.21
N PRO A 509 -2.15 -6.76 5.44
CA PRO A 509 -0.82 -6.20 5.32
C PRO A 509 0.14 -6.93 6.25
N SER A 510 1.23 -7.43 5.69
CA SER A 510 2.15 -8.31 6.41
C SER A 510 3.61 -7.93 6.18
N ALA A 511 4.40 -7.94 7.24
CA ALA A 511 5.84 -7.85 7.22
C ALA A 511 6.44 -9.21 7.63
N LEU A 512 7.20 -9.83 6.75
CA LEU A 512 7.94 -11.06 7.01
C LEU A 512 9.41 -10.72 7.21
N VAL A 513 9.89 -10.83 8.43
CA VAL A 513 11.26 -10.46 8.84
C VAL A 513 12.08 -11.72 9.02
N ILE A 514 13.11 -11.89 8.19
CA ILE A 514 13.88 -13.14 8.08
C ILE A 514 15.39 -12.94 8.15
N SER A 515 16.08 -13.90 8.75
CA SER A 515 17.51 -13.85 8.95
C SER A 515 18.30 -14.12 7.64
N LYS A 516 19.44 -13.44 7.51
CA LYS A 516 20.45 -13.79 6.49
C LYS A 516 21.32 -14.98 6.90
N TYR A 517 21.25 -15.38 8.16
CA TYR A 517 22.04 -16.49 8.70
C TYR A 517 21.23 -17.79 8.72
N PRO A 518 21.91 -18.95 8.72
CA PRO A 518 21.27 -20.23 9.03
C PRO A 518 20.65 -20.21 10.41
N THR A 519 19.53 -20.88 10.57
CA THR A 519 18.87 -21.13 11.85
C THR A 519 18.75 -22.63 12.07
N GLU A 520 18.73 -23.06 13.34
CA GLU A 520 18.52 -24.44 13.68
C GLU A 520 17.02 -24.78 13.57
N SER A 521 16.72 -26.00 13.15
CA SER A 521 15.34 -26.51 13.18
C SER A 521 15.08 -27.23 14.50
N TYR A 522 13.96 -26.95 15.14
CA TYR A 522 13.62 -27.49 16.45
C TYR A 522 12.50 -28.53 16.36
N LYS A 523 12.57 -29.53 17.23
CA LYS A 523 11.60 -30.64 17.23
C LYS A 523 10.16 -30.16 17.43
N TYR A 524 9.96 -29.18 18.29
CA TYR A 524 8.66 -28.73 18.73
C TYR A 524 8.21 -27.40 18.12
N THR A 525 8.92 -26.86 17.12
CA THR A 525 8.36 -25.83 16.26
C THR A 525 7.29 -26.44 15.37
N SER A 526 6.26 -25.66 15.04
CA SER A 526 5.07 -26.16 14.34
C SER A 526 4.55 -25.14 13.33
N VAL A 527 4.14 -25.63 12.16
CA VAL A 527 3.41 -24.83 11.16
C VAL A 527 2.08 -24.34 11.73
N GLU A 528 1.35 -25.22 12.40
CA GLU A 528 0.03 -24.94 12.97
C GLU A 528 0.11 -23.94 14.14
N GLU A 529 1.02 -24.20 15.12
CA GLU A 529 1.15 -23.35 16.32
C GLU A 529 1.69 -21.95 16.02
N THR A 530 2.30 -21.72 14.85
CA THR A 530 2.68 -20.37 14.37
C THR A 530 1.46 -19.43 14.37
N SER A 531 0.26 -19.97 14.14
CA SER A 531 -1.00 -19.22 14.15
C SER A 531 -1.37 -18.65 15.52
N LEU A 532 -0.82 -19.19 16.60
CA LEU A 532 -1.04 -18.73 17.97
C LEU A 532 -0.16 -17.50 18.31
N GLY A 533 0.81 -17.19 17.47
CA GLY A 533 1.70 -16.04 17.61
C GLY A 533 2.81 -16.19 18.65
N GLY A 534 2.69 -17.16 19.56
CA GLY A 534 3.71 -17.52 20.55
C GLY A 534 3.36 -18.80 21.27
N TYR A 535 4.33 -19.71 21.40
CA TYR A 535 4.11 -21.05 21.98
C TYR A 535 5.41 -21.64 22.54
N VAL A 536 5.27 -22.69 23.36
CA VAL A 536 6.41 -23.33 24.04
C VAL A 536 7.11 -24.31 23.09
N ILE A 537 8.37 -24.06 22.79
CA ILE A 537 9.19 -24.96 21.95
C ILE A 537 10.14 -25.84 22.75
N SER A 538 10.34 -25.55 24.03
CA SER A 538 11.17 -26.38 24.90
C SER A 538 10.75 -26.24 26.36
N GLU A 539 10.16 -27.30 26.91
CA GLU A 539 9.68 -27.35 28.30
C GLU A 539 10.79 -27.75 29.26
N VAL A 540 10.59 -27.49 30.56
CA VAL A 540 11.42 -27.95 31.67
C VAL A 540 11.11 -29.42 32.02
N LYS A 541 12.04 -30.09 32.74
CA LYS A 541 11.83 -31.48 33.18
C LYS A 541 11.29 -31.56 34.60
N ASN A 542 11.79 -30.72 35.50
CA ASN A 542 11.50 -30.80 36.93
C ASN A 542 10.88 -29.51 37.47
N ARG A 543 11.58 -28.37 37.34
CA ARG A 543 11.20 -27.12 37.97
C ARG A 543 11.35 -25.96 36.99
N LEU A 544 10.35 -25.11 36.89
CA LEU A 544 10.43 -23.88 36.07
C LEU A 544 11.07 -22.76 36.90
N ASP A 545 12.28 -22.35 36.53
CA ASP A 545 12.99 -21.23 37.16
C ASP A 545 12.87 -19.93 36.33
N VAL A 546 13.00 -20.04 35.01
CA VAL A 546 12.93 -18.90 34.11
C VAL A 546 12.27 -19.26 32.77
N ILE A 547 11.59 -18.28 32.18
CA ILE A 547 11.01 -18.37 30.82
C ILE A 547 11.83 -17.48 29.89
N LEU A 548 12.46 -18.06 28.89
CA LEU A 548 13.19 -17.36 27.83
C LEU A 548 12.24 -17.19 26.64
N ILE A 549 11.98 -15.95 26.26
CA ILE A 549 11.08 -15.59 25.15
C ILE A 549 11.93 -14.99 24.03
N ALA A 550 11.83 -15.52 22.83
CA ALA A 550 12.60 -15.04 21.68
C ALA A 550 11.78 -15.15 20.39
N SER A 551 12.18 -14.42 19.37
CA SER A 551 11.65 -14.53 18.01
C SER A 551 12.79 -14.62 16.99
N GLY A 552 12.52 -15.17 15.81
CA GLY A 552 13.47 -15.21 14.69
C GLY A 552 14.83 -15.80 15.04
N SER A 553 15.90 -15.12 14.65
CA SER A 553 17.27 -15.60 14.82
C SER A 553 17.71 -15.78 16.29
N GLU A 554 17.11 -15.05 17.23
CA GLU A 554 17.45 -15.13 18.67
C GLU A 554 16.88 -16.36 19.37
N VAL A 555 15.96 -17.10 18.76
CA VAL A 555 15.47 -18.38 19.30
C VAL A 555 16.64 -19.38 19.44
N THR A 556 17.57 -19.39 18.50
CA THR A 556 18.79 -20.21 18.59
C THR A 556 19.62 -19.85 19.83
N LEU A 557 19.75 -18.55 20.15
CA LEU A 557 20.43 -18.10 21.35
C LEU A 557 19.67 -18.52 22.63
N ALA A 558 18.36 -18.37 22.65
CA ALA A 558 17.52 -18.79 23.80
C ALA A 558 17.65 -20.29 24.08
N MET A 559 17.74 -21.15 23.05
CA MET A 559 17.96 -22.58 23.20
C MET A 559 19.35 -22.89 23.75
N LYS A 560 20.40 -22.16 23.33
CA LYS A 560 21.76 -22.30 23.88
C LYS A 560 21.82 -21.82 25.34
N LEU A 561 21.17 -20.71 25.65
CA LEU A 561 21.04 -20.20 27.03
C LEU A 561 20.41 -21.24 27.95
N LYS A 562 19.34 -21.92 27.52
CA LYS A 562 18.71 -23.01 28.30
C LYS A 562 19.72 -24.12 28.63
N GLN A 563 20.56 -24.52 27.67
CA GLN A 563 21.57 -25.56 27.88
C GLN A 563 22.65 -25.14 28.88
N GLU A 564 23.12 -23.89 28.78
CA GLU A 564 24.14 -23.36 29.71
C GLU A 564 23.61 -23.13 31.11
N LEU A 565 22.38 -22.64 31.25
CA LEU A 565 21.71 -22.46 32.55
C LEU A 565 21.52 -23.80 33.27
N LEU A 566 21.20 -24.86 32.54
CA LEU A 566 21.03 -26.19 33.09
C LEU A 566 22.32 -26.73 33.77
N LYS A 567 23.50 -26.36 33.29
CA LYS A 567 24.78 -26.70 33.96
C LYS A 567 24.91 -26.11 35.37
N SER A 568 24.10 -25.10 35.66
CA SER A 568 24.01 -24.46 36.97
C SER A 568 22.71 -24.83 37.71
N TYR A 569 22.05 -25.91 37.31
CA TYR A 569 20.78 -26.40 37.89
C TYR A 569 19.61 -25.40 37.77
N ILE A 570 19.65 -24.49 36.77
CA ILE A 570 18.58 -23.56 36.44
C ILE A 570 17.83 -24.12 35.21
N GLU A 571 16.56 -24.47 35.41
CA GLU A 571 15.73 -25.00 34.32
C GLU A 571 14.92 -23.88 33.65
N ALA A 572 15.09 -23.74 32.34
CA ALA A 572 14.44 -22.73 31.54
C ALA A 572 13.41 -23.33 30.56
N ARG A 573 12.23 -22.73 30.53
CA ARG A 573 11.29 -22.91 29.41
C ARG A 573 11.71 -21.98 28.27
N VAL A 574 11.62 -22.43 27.01
CA VAL A 574 11.83 -21.57 25.84
C VAL A 574 10.52 -21.41 25.07
N VAL A 575 10.16 -20.17 24.81
CA VAL A 575 8.98 -19.75 24.04
C VAL A 575 9.44 -19.10 22.76
N SER A 576 9.00 -19.62 21.60
CA SER A 576 9.09 -18.91 20.34
C SER A 576 7.91 -17.94 20.18
N MET A 577 8.17 -16.73 19.72
CA MET A 577 7.19 -15.65 19.61
C MET A 577 7.18 -15.07 18.18
N PRO A 578 6.79 -15.84 17.15
CA PRO A 578 6.85 -15.41 15.76
C PRO A 578 5.94 -14.21 15.45
N ASN A 579 4.84 -13.99 16.18
CA ASN A 579 3.97 -12.81 16.04
C ASN A 579 3.41 -12.36 17.39
N ILE A 580 4.04 -11.37 18.01
CA ILE A 580 3.66 -10.85 19.34
C ILE A 580 2.22 -10.34 19.38
N LYS A 581 1.76 -9.65 18.33
CA LYS A 581 0.38 -9.12 18.28
C LYS A 581 -0.64 -10.25 18.32
N GLU A 582 -0.41 -11.30 17.55
CA GLU A 582 -1.30 -12.43 17.49
C GLU A 582 -1.35 -13.21 18.82
N PHE A 583 -0.20 -13.36 19.49
CA PHE A 583 -0.16 -13.95 20.83
C PHE A 583 -1.04 -13.20 21.84
N PHE A 584 -1.03 -11.87 21.80
CA PHE A 584 -1.86 -11.08 22.72
C PHE A 584 -3.36 -11.08 22.36
N LYS A 585 -3.75 -11.54 21.17
CA LYS A 585 -5.16 -11.78 20.82
C LYS A 585 -5.69 -13.10 21.35
N GLN A 586 -4.81 -14.04 21.71
CA GLN A 586 -5.22 -15.33 22.27
C GLN A 586 -5.93 -15.17 23.62
N SER A 587 -6.65 -16.22 24.05
CA SER A 587 -7.34 -16.22 25.35
C SER A 587 -6.36 -16.01 26.51
N LYS A 588 -6.83 -15.48 27.63
CA LYS A 588 -6.00 -15.28 28.82
C LYS A 588 -5.51 -16.60 29.40
N GLU A 589 -6.28 -17.67 29.26
CA GLU A 589 -5.95 -19.05 29.64
C GLU A 589 -4.73 -19.50 28.84
N TYR A 590 -4.75 -19.36 27.51
CA TYR A 590 -3.63 -19.71 26.64
C TYR A 590 -2.38 -18.87 26.96
N GLN A 591 -2.54 -17.55 27.07
CA GLN A 591 -1.42 -16.66 27.44
C GLN A 591 -0.79 -17.09 28.77
N ASN A 592 -1.59 -17.50 29.77
CA ASN A 592 -1.09 -17.98 31.06
C ASN A 592 -0.50 -19.41 31.00
N GLN A 593 -0.94 -20.25 30.07
CA GLN A 593 -0.33 -21.56 29.84
C GLN A 593 1.09 -21.41 29.29
N VAL A 594 1.28 -20.52 28.30
CA VAL A 594 2.57 -20.25 27.68
C VAL A 594 3.48 -19.44 28.61
N LEU A 595 2.93 -18.38 29.21
CA LEU A 595 3.62 -17.45 30.10
C LEU A 595 2.92 -17.41 31.48
N PRO A 596 3.09 -18.43 32.33
CA PRO A 596 2.46 -18.48 33.63
C PRO A 596 2.93 -17.32 34.52
N LYS A 597 2.01 -16.84 35.39
CA LYS A 597 2.30 -15.81 36.38
C LYS A 597 3.21 -16.35 37.47
N GLY A 598 3.99 -15.47 38.07
CA GLY A 598 4.85 -15.79 39.22
C GLY A 598 6.27 -16.24 38.86
N TYR A 599 6.53 -16.56 37.63
CA TYR A 599 7.86 -16.92 37.15
C TYR A 599 8.62 -15.75 36.53
N LYS A 600 9.96 -15.82 36.61
CA LYS A 600 10.87 -14.90 35.95
C LYS A 600 10.73 -15.07 34.42
N ARG A 601 10.63 -13.96 33.69
CA ARG A 601 10.58 -13.94 32.23
C ARG A 601 11.72 -13.08 31.73
N MET A 602 12.47 -13.58 30.74
CA MET A 602 13.53 -12.87 30.07
C MET A 602 13.23 -12.87 28.57
N VAL A 603 13.25 -11.71 27.93
CA VAL A 603 13.11 -11.60 26.47
C VAL A 603 14.49 -11.47 25.85
N VAL A 604 14.77 -12.27 24.83
CA VAL A 604 16.01 -12.25 24.05
C VAL A 604 15.65 -11.82 22.63
N GLU A 605 15.80 -10.54 22.33
CA GLU A 605 15.56 -9.99 21.00
C GLU A 605 16.40 -8.73 20.80
N PHE A 606 17.28 -8.76 19.81
CA PHE A 606 18.23 -7.67 19.55
C PHE A 606 17.59 -6.53 18.75
N SER A 607 16.59 -5.91 19.36
CA SER A 607 15.89 -4.74 18.85
C SER A 607 15.56 -3.74 19.97
N ASN A 608 15.31 -2.48 19.62
CA ASN A 608 14.70 -1.51 20.51
C ASN A 608 13.19 -1.45 20.21
N ASP A 609 12.42 -2.27 20.92
CA ASP A 609 10.98 -2.40 20.73
C ASP A 609 10.22 -2.29 22.05
N SER A 610 9.39 -1.26 22.15
CA SER A 610 8.57 -1.02 23.34
C SER A 610 7.51 -2.10 23.59
N MET A 611 7.14 -2.89 22.59
CA MET A 611 6.16 -3.98 22.75
C MET A 611 6.72 -5.12 23.63
N LEU A 612 8.05 -5.28 23.69
CA LEU A 612 8.72 -6.29 24.51
C LEU A 612 8.46 -6.10 26.01
N TYR A 613 8.26 -4.85 26.48
CA TYR A 613 7.93 -4.56 27.87
C TYR A 613 6.61 -5.22 28.34
N ARG A 614 5.72 -5.57 27.44
CA ARG A 614 4.49 -6.30 27.77
C ARG A 614 4.73 -7.77 28.15
N LEU A 615 5.89 -8.31 27.82
CA LEU A 615 6.26 -9.70 28.07
C LEU A 615 7.00 -9.90 29.40
N VAL A 616 7.62 -8.85 29.93
CA VAL A 616 8.45 -8.85 31.14
C VAL A 616 7.84 -8.00 32.27
N LYS A 617 8.45 -8.03 33.45
CA LYS A 617 8.04 -7.19 34.59
C LYS A 617 8.97 -5.98 34.77
N ASN A 618 10.25 -6.17 34.53
CA ASN A 618 11.27 -5.14 34.70
C ASN A 618 12.04 -4.94 33.39
N GLU A 619 12.58 -3.76 33.19
CA GLU A 619 13.41 -3.44 32.02
C GLU A 619 14.67 -4.31 31.96
N ASP A 620 15.28 -4.60 33.09
CA ASP A 620 16.47 -5.45 33.21
C ASP A 620 16.23 -6.90 32.71
N ASP A 621 14.97 -7.30 32.54
CA ASP A 621 14.57 -8.60 32.00
C ASP A 621 14.64 -8.64 30.46
N LEU A 622 14.96 -7.53 29.81
CA LEU A 622 15.21 -7.46 28.40
C LEU A 622 16.70 -7.68 28.09
N ILE A 623 16.96 -8.63 27.20
CA ILE A 623 18.26 -8.86 26.59
C ILE A 623 18.13 -8.32 25.17
N ASN A 624 18.29 -7.03 25.04
CA ASN A 624 18.04 -6.26 23.81
C ASN A 624 19.18 -5.29 23.54
N ILE A 625 19.07 -4.54 22.45
CA ILE A 625 19.97 -3.44 22.12
C ILE A 625 19.15 -2.16 21.98
N ASN A 626 19.58 -1.10 22.67
CA ASN A 626 18.92 0.22 22.68
C ASN A 626 19.83 1.36 22.18
N THR A 627 20.98 1.01 21.63
CA THR A 627 21.95 1.94 21.03
C THR A 627 22.30 1.50 19.62
N PHE A 628 22.81 2.42 18.80
CA PHE A 628 23.30 2.05 17.48
C PHE A 628 24.48 1.08 17.55
N GLY A 629 24.51 0.13 16.61
CA GLY A 629 25.57 -0.86 16.48
C GLY A 629 26.92 -0.27 16.08
N LYS A 630 27.85 -1.13 15.70
CA LYS A 630 29.22 -0.79 15.29
C LYS A 630 29.64 -1.68 14.13
N SER A 631 30.64 -1.26 13.34
CA SER A 631 31.29 -2.15 12.39
C SER A 631 32.16 -3.17 13.13
N GLY A 632 32.02 -4.45 12.81
CA GLY A 632 32.77 -5.54 13.43
C GLY A 632 32.27 -6.92 13.00
N THR A 633 32.97 -7.99 13.38
CA THR A 633 32.44 -9.32 13.21
C THR A 633 31.29 -9.57 14.20
N LYS A 634 30.47 -10.57 13.93
CA LYS A 634 29.39 -10.98 14.84
C LYS A 634 29.90 -11.23 16.27
N GLU A 635 31.02 -11.91 16.41
CA GLU A 635 31.63 -12.22 17.70
C GLU A 635 32.12 -10.97 18.42
N GLN A 636 32.76 -10.03 17.70
CA GLN A 636 33.20 -8.75 18.27
C GLN A 636 32.01 -7.93 18.76
N LEU A 637 30.92 -7.86 17.97
CA LEU A 637 29.71 -7.14 18.35
C LEU A 637 29.06 -7.74 19.59
N LEU A 638 28.91 -9.07 19.63
CA LEU A 638 28.35 -9.74 20.81
C LEU A 638 29.17 -9.47 22.08
N GLN A 639 30.50 -9.46 22.00
CA GLN A 639 31.37 -9.17 23.13
C GLN A 639 31.30 -7.70 23.54
N ASP A 640 31.38 -6.78 22.57
CA ASP A 640 31.41 -5.32 22.83
C ASP A 640 30.08 -4.80 23.46
N PHE A 641 28.97 -5.46 23.14
CA PHE A 641 27.64 -5.14 23.69
C PHE A 641 27.25 -6.03 24.89
N GLU A 642 28.15 -6.90 25.37
CA GLU A 642 27.87 -7.86 26.46
C GLU A 642 26.65 -8.76 26.17
N LEU A 643 26.43 -9.09 24.90
CA LEU A 643 25.36 -9.95 24.40
C LEU A 643 25.87 -11.33 23.96
N ASP A 644 27.09 -11.68 24.31
CA ASP A 644 27.60 -13.04 24.15
C ASP A 644 26.96 -14.00 25.17
N LEU A 645 27.05 -15.30 24.86
CA LEU A 645 26.38 -16.34 25.66
C LEU A 645 26.77 -16.30 27.15
N ALA A 646 28.05 -16.06 27.46
CA ALA A 646 28.54 -16.07 28.83
C ALA A 646 28.02 -14.85 29.62
N SER A 647 28.07 -13.65 29.02
CA SER A 647 27.57 -12.42 29.61
C SER A 647 26.08 -12.49 29.91
N ILE A 648 25.28 -13.02 28.97
CA ILE A 648 23.83 -13.19 29.14
C ILE A 648 23.53 -14.22 30.25
N VAL A 649 24.27 -15.34 30.32
CA VAL A 649 24.10 -16.33 31.39
C VAL A 649 24.33 -15.71 32.77
N ILE A 650 25.37 -14.87 32.90
CA ILE A 650 25.64 -14.14 34.14
C ILE A 650 24.49 -13.20 34.48
N LYS A 651 24.00 -12.41 33.51
CA LYS A 651 22.86 -11.51 33.69
C LYS A 651 21.60 -12.26 34.17
N ILE A 652 21.30 -13.40 33.56
CA ILE A 652 20.14 -14.21 33.95
C ILE A 652 20.31 -14.77 35.38
N LYS A 653 21.48 -15.33 35.73
CA LYS A 653 21.76 -15.85 37.07
C LYS A 653 21.61 -14.79 38.14
N ASN A 654 22.04 -13.56 37.89
CA ASN A 654 21.95 -12.45 38.84
C ASN A 654 20.52 -11.93 39.00
N SER A 655 19.60 -12.29 38.09
CA SER A 655 18.22 -11.80 38.07
C SER A 655 17.20 -12.77 38.65
N ILE A 656 17.57 -14.04 38.85
CA ILE A 656 16.77 -15.11 39.50
C ILE A 656 17.09 -15.16 40.98
#